data_582532054bec26e0dbc38fee5e9854d9
#
_entry.id   582532054bec26e0dbc38fee5e9854d9
#
_cell.length_a   1.000
_cell.length_b   1.000
_cell.length_c   1.000
_cell.angle_alpha   90.00
_cell.angle_beta   90.00
_cell.angle_gamma   90.00
#
_symmetry.space_group_name_H-M   'P 1'
#
loop_
_entity.id
_entity.type
_entity.pdbx_description
1 polymer ?
#
loop_
_entity_poly.entity_id
_entity_poly.type
_entity_poly.pdbx_seq_one_letter_code
_entity_poly.pdbx_strand_id
1 'polypeptide(L)'
;MDLNQQKLTKTEWESTEIPISDDEKEIIKLIMEGFHDVNYIYNKKKSMVNYLSLIPNENLMEHMYKEYYKSKIDKLKKKYGVFYEEQDNMKFQRVNSVEKLKLDNLSAKIKECENKIFESVLLYISEGVLKYKEKKSWDKFNKYYYTLFHLNKLKITNIIPKVKNFVTKILELNKDSIKITALFEKSYDLIENNVELFEYKDYKLYSHQKQLFQIFKFSQMYLQLKNNNCYFKNLFTSDIEDLNDENEEDQDKEMKINQTRQLFERLMKPRLVLYTAPTGTGKTLSPIALASEYKIIFVCAARHVGLALAKTAISVGKKVAFAFGCHDASDIRLHYNAAASWFKHEYNPDKGKCSCGKKGCGKDGQYFKYKDGKRKIKNDDGSNVEIMICDIKSYLYAMNYMCAFNKIREEMILYWDEPTITLDYETHEHHQEIQNIWSKNIIPNIVLSSATLPLESDLSETIADFKSKFKNGVVHSIVSHDCEKSIPIINTNNQVELPHFKYKEYSELQKCVSHCRRYMTLLRYFDLKEIIKFIEFIDETENVISEEKEEDLSIENRYDDLTNLNINQIKEHYLEILENIVPTYWPRLYQYFQEKRSNIFKSTVYMGTSDAHTLTDGPTIFLTQNVDKISKFILQTSKIPAAQMNNLLEAIEYNDKLLTLITDKTQQLEDAIGDEVEKENKMAKEQLSPEAKKLKGEIDELSKLVKTVELNEVYMPNKLSHLKKWTNKTIVDKEFSGNINTNDVEKIMLMNGVELSWKVLLLMGIGVFSTNLHKDYTEIMKDLADNQKLYMIIADSDYIYGTNYQFCHGYLSKDLENMTQEKTIQAMGRMGRNNKHMDFSIRFRDDSLIEKLFQKEENRREVINMNNLFCTELDLSEF
;
A
#
# COMPACT_ATOMS: atom_id res chain seq x y z
N MET A 1 13.46 -4.57 16.76
CA MET A 1 12.33 -4.94 15.92
C MET A 1 11.10 -4.11 16.22
N ASP A 2 10.28 -3.83 15.21
CA ASP A 2 9.02 -3.10 15.39
C ASP A 2 7.92 -3.94 16.04
N LEU A 3 8.24 -5.17 16.44
CA LEU A 3 7.39 -6.01 17.31
C LEU A 3 7.48 -5.65 18.78
N ASN A 4 8.28 -4.63 19.15
CA ASN A 4 8.41 -4.18 20.52
C ASN A 4 7.14 -3.46 20.99
N GLN A 5 6.46 -4.04 21.98
CA GLN A 5 5.17 -3.59 22.49
C GLN A 5 5.37 -2.58 23.64
N GLN A 6 5.91 -1.39 23.35
CA GLN A 6 6.19 -0.33 24.31
C GLN A 6 5.31 0.91 24.10
N LYS A 7 5.27 1.82 25.08
CA LYS A 7 4.58 3.12 24.94
C LYS A 7 5.17 3.95 23.80
N LEU A 8 4.34 4.80 23.17
CA LEU A 8 4.77 5.70 22.11
C LEU A 8 5.84 6.67 22.61
N THR A 9 6.89 6.81 21.81
CA THR A 9 7.92 7.83 22.02
C THR A 9 7.43 9.19 21.53
N LYS A 10 8.10 10.26 21.96
CA LYS A 10 7.77 11.62 21.51
C LYS A 10 7.98 11.78 19.99
N THR A 11 9.05 11.22 19.44
CA THR A 11 9.36 11.24 18.01
C THR A 11 8.31 10.51 17.17
N GLU A 12 7.86 9.35 17.63
CA GLU A 12 6.78 8.61 16.97
C GLU A 12 5.46 9.38 16.99
N TRP A 13 5.13 10.00 18.11
CA TRP A 13 3.96 10.86 18.18
C TRP A 13 4.05 12.04 17.21
N GLU A 14 5.16 12.75 17.19
CA GLU A 14 5.39 13.87 16.27
C GLU A 14 5.34 13.43 14.79
N SER A 15 5.79 12.21 14.48
CA SER A 15 5.73 11.65 13.12
C SER A 15 4.31 11.48 12.59
N THR A 16 3.31 11.25 13.46
CA THR A 16 1.90 11.12 13.07
C THR A 16 1.26 12.45 12.67
N GLU A 17 1.83 13.57 13.10
CA GLU A 17 1.37 14.93 12.76
C GLU A 17 1.87 15.42 11.38
N ILE A 18 2.83 14.72 10.77
CA ILE A 18 3.38 15.08 9.47
C ILE A 18 2.32 14.80 8.40
N PRO A 19 1.89 15.78 7.60
CA PRO A 19 0.89 15.56 6.55
C PRO A 19 1.35 14.54 5.51
N ILE A 20 0.41 13.76 5.00
CA ILE A 20 0.63 12.87 3.85
C ILE A 20 0.79 13.68 2.56
N SER A 21 1.40 13.08 1.54
CA SER A 21 1.55 13.67 0.21
C SER A 21 0.17 13.89 -0.46
N ASP A 22 0.14 14.76 -1.48
CA ASP A 22 -1.11 15.03 -2.18
C ASP A 22 -1.60 13.81 -2.99
N ASP A 23 -0.69 12.99 -3.51
CA ASP A 23 -1.03 11.74 -4.20
C ASP A 23 -1.69 10.73 -3.23
N GLU A 24 -1.16 10.62 -2.00
CA GLU A 24 -1.77 9.79 -0.96
C GLU A 24 -3.15 10.30 -0.56
N LYS A 25 -3.36 11.62 -0.47
CA LYS A 25 -4.68 12.21 -0.20
C LYS A 25 -5.70 11.84 -1.28
N GLU A 26 -5.29 11.79 -2.55
CA GLU A 26 -6.16 11.37 -3.65
C GLU A 26 -6.59 9.91 -3.51
N ILE A 27 -5.66 9.01 -3.14
CA ILE A 27 -5.96 7.59 -2.88
C ILE A 27 -6.91 7.44 -1.70
N ILE A 28 -6.69 8.18 -0.60
CA ILE A 28 -7.57 8.12 0.56
C ILE A 28 -8.96 8.66 0.23
N LYS A 29 -9.05 9.73 -0.56
CA LYS A 29 -10.34 10.24 -1.04
C LYS A 29 -11.09 9.18 -1.85
N LEU A 30 -10.39 8.48 -2.76
CA LEU A 30 -10.97 7.36 -3.50
C LEU A 30 -11.54 6.29 -2.56
N ILE A 31 -10.79 5.91 -1.51
CA ILE A 31 -11.18 4.88 -0.55
C ILE A 31 -12.39 5.33 0.26
N MET A 32 -12.42 6.58 0.73
CA MET A 32 -13.53 7.12 1.51
C MET A 32 -14.82 7.27 0.69
N GLU A 33 -14.74 7.88 -0.49
CA GLU A 33 -15.88 8.03 -1.40
C GLU A 33 -16.36 6.67 -1.91
N GLY A 34 -15.42 5.75 -2.16
CA GLY A 34 -15.68 4.40 -2.61
C GLY A 34 -16.40 3.53 -1.57
N PHE A 35 -16.34 3.85 -0.29
CA PHE A 35 -17.17 3.21 0.72
C PHE A 35 -18.67 3.57 0.54
N HIS A 36 -18.94 4.82 0.18
CA HIS A 36 -20.31 5.27 -0.07
C HIS A 36 -20.83 4.81 -1.44
N ASP A 37 -19.97 4.81 -2.45
CA ASP A 37 -20.25 4.31 -3.80
C ASP A 37 -19.11 3.43 -4.30
N VAL A 38 -19.27 2.11 -4.27
CA VAL A 38 -18.26 1.13 -4.69
C VAL A 38 -17.86 1.26 -6.18
N ASN A 39 -18.62 1.98 -6.96
CA ASN A 39 -18.32 2.29 -8.36
C ASN A 39 -17.70 3.68 -8.54
N TYR A 40 -17.41 4.38 -7.45
CA TYR A 40 -16.73 5.66 -7.51
C TYR A 40 -15.36 5.52 -8.21
N ILE A 41 -15.09 6.47 -9.09
CA ILE A 41 -13.85 6.55 -9.86
C ILE A 41 -13.25 7.93 -9.62
N TYR A 42 -12.01 7.96 -9.20
CA TYR A 42 -11.26 9.22 -9.14
C TYR A 42 -10.60 9.47 -10.50
N ASN A 43 -11.09 10.49 -11.22
CA ASN A 43 -10.53 10.85 -12.51
C ASN A 43 -9.21 11.60 -12.31
N LYS A 44 -8.11 11.01 -12.73
CA LYS A 44 -6.76 11.58 -12.63
C LYS A 44 -6.61 12.81 -13.52
N LYS A 45 -7.22 12.78 -14.70
CA LYS A 45 -7.33 13.93 -15.60
C LYS A 45 -8.76 14.43 -15.63
N LYS A 46 -8.93 15.74 -15.79
CA LYS A 46 -10.24 16.39 -15.80
C LYS A 46 -10.57 16.88 -17.19
N SER A 47 -11.87 16.91 -17.53
CA SER A 47 -12.31 17.65 -18.72
C SER A 47 -11.94 19.12 -18.61
N MET A 48 -11.83 19.83 -19.73
CA MET A 48 -11.51 21.25 -19.76
C MET A 48 -12.49 22.07 -18.92
N VAL A 49 -13.78 21.75 -19.00
CA VAL A 49 -14.84 22.41 -18.21
C VAL A 49 -14.60 22.25 -16.71
N ASN A 50 -14.32 21.02 -16.28
CA ASN A 50 -14.07 20.71 -14.86
C ASN A 50 -12.72 21.27 -14.37
N TYR A 51 -11.71 21.25 -15.23
CA TYR A 51 -10.38 21.80 -14.91
C TYR A 51 -10.44 23.30 -14.63
N LEU A 52 -11.27 24.03 -15.40
CA LEU A 52 -11.47 25.46 -15.25
C LEU A 52 -12.57 25.81 -14.24
N SER A 53 -13.20 24.81 -13.59
CA SER A 53 -14.31 25.00 -12.64
C SER A 53 -15.48 25.84 -13.22
N LEU A 54 -15.83 25.56 -14.48
CA LEU A 54 -16.92 26.24 -15.16
C LEU A 54 -18.23 25.44 -15.02
N ILE A 55 -19.37 26.13 -15.06
CA ILE A 55 -20.69 25.50 -15.06
C ILE A 55 -20.94 24.92 -16.46
N PRO A 56 -21.15 23.61 -16.61
CA PRO A 56 -21.33 23.00 -17.91
C PRO A 56 -22.65 23.43 -18.57
N ASN A 57 -22.56 23.92 -19.81
CA ASN A 57 -23.71 24.11 -20.68
C ASN A 57 -23.30 23.87 -22.14
N GLU A 58 -24.24 23.52 -22.98
CA GLU A 58 -23.96 23.16 -24.38
C GLU A 58 -23.32 24.30 -25.19
N ASN A 59 -23.73 25.54 -24.96
CA ASN A 59 -23.16 26.71 -25.63
C ASN A 59 -21.70 26.93 -25.28
N LEU A 60 -21.35 26.76 -23.99
CA LEU A 60 -19.97 26.84 -23.51
C LEU A 60 -19.10 25.75 -24.11
N MET A 61 -19.58 24.50 -24.12
CA MET A 61 -18.85 23.34 -24.68
C MET A 61 -18.60 23.55 -26.18
N GLU A 62 -19.58 24.04 -26.91
CA GLU A 62 -19.44 24.35 -28.33
C GLU A 62 -18.45 25.49 -28.57
N HIS A 63 -18.47 26.54 -27.75
CA HIS A 63 -17.51 27.63 -27.82
C HIS A 63 -16.08 27.12 -27.55
N MET A 64 -15.89 26.33 -26.49
CA MET A 64 -14.61 25.72 -26.15
C MET A 64 -14.08 24.82 -27.27
N TYR A 65 -14.99 24.04 -27.88
CA TYR A 65 -14.63 23.24 -29.05
C TYR A 65 -14.08 24.11 -30.17
N LYS A 66 -14.81 25.13 -30.58
CA LYS A 66 -14.45 26.02 -31.71
C LYS A 66 -13.12 26.75 -31.46
N GLU A 67 -12.91 27.24 -30.25
CA GLU A 67 -11.75 28.07 -29.91
C GLU A 67 -10.47 27.22 -29.74
N TYR A 68 -10.56 26.07 -29.06
CA TYR A 68 -9.37 25.34 -28.62
C TYR A 68 -9.09 24.05 -29.40
N TYR A 69 -10.11 23.39 -29.95
CA TYR A 69 -9.95 22.03 -30.51
C TYR A 69 -10.25 21.92 -32.00
N LYS A 70 -11.17 22.70 -32.54
CA LYS A 70 -11.59 22.60 -33.95
C LYS A 70 -10.40 22.72 -34.90
N SER A 71 -9.56 23.74 -34.74
CA SER A 71 -8.37 23.93 -35.59
C SER A 71 -7.39 22.74 -35.54
N LYS A 72 -7.22 22.10 -34.38
CA LYS A 72 -6.38 20.92 -34.22
C LYS A 72 -6.99 19.72 -34.95
N ILE A 73 -8.28 19.48 -34.73
CA ILE A 73 -9.03 18.38 -35.38
C ILE A 73 -9.03 18.55 -36.90
N ASP A 74 -9.29 19.75 -37.41
CA ASP A 74 -9.28 20.05 -38.87
C ASP A 74 -7.88 19.80 -39.46
N LYS A 75 -6.82 20.16 -38.76
CA LYS A 75 -5.46 19.87 -39.18
C LYS A 75 -5.22 18.35 -39.24
N LEU A 76 -5.69 17.59 -38.24
CA LEU A 76 -5.56 16.12 -38.24
C LEU A 76 -6.39 15.49 -39.36
N LYS A 77 -7.64 15.96 -39.56
CA LYS A 77 -8.50 15.52 -40.69
C LYS A 77 -7.79 15.71 -42.04
N LYS A 78 -7.27 16.92 -42.29
CA LYS A 78 -6.60 17.28 -43.56
C LYS A 78 -5.29 16.50 -43.75
N LYS A 79 -4.49 16.37 -42.71
CA LYS A 79 -3.16 15.74 -42.76
C LYS A 79 -3.23 14.23 -43.00
N TYR A 80 -4.19 13.58 -42.37
CA TYR A 80 -4.28 12.10 -42.35
C TYR A 80 -5.49 11.56 -43.13
N GLY A 81 -6.24 12.41 -43.85
CA GLY A 81 -7.38 12.00 -44.67
C GLY A 81 -8.55 11.38 -43.87
N VAL A 82 -8.79 11.85 -42.64
CA VAL A 82 -9.87 11.36 -41.82
C VAL A 82 -11.18 12.05 -42.19
N PHE A 83 -12.06 11.32 -42.88
CA PHE A 83 -13.40 11.83 -43.22
C PHE A 83 -14.36 11.63 -42.07
N TYR A 84 -14.77 12.69 -41.47
CA TYR A 84 -15.74 12.75 -40.39
C TYR A 84 -16.64 13.99 -40.56
N GLU A 85 -17.91 13.76 -40.82
CA GLU A 85 -18.91 14.83 -40.89
C GLU A 85 -19.39 15.18 -39.46
N GLU A 86 -19.24 16.43 -39.08
CA GLU A 86 -19.76 16.94 -37.83
C GLU A 86 -21.27 17.16 -37.98
N GLN A 87 -22.06 16.52 -37.12
CA GLN A 87 -23.50 16.80 -37.06
C GLN A 87 -23.70 18.20 -36.42
N ASP A 88 -23.80 19.23 -37.24
CA ASP A 88 -24.12 20.60 -36.81
C ASP A 88 -25.65 20.80 -36.87
N ASN A 89 -26.41 20.20 -35.95
CA ASN A 89 -27.88 20.27 -35.98
C ASN A 89 -28.47 21.35 -35.08
N MET A 90 -27.69 22.22 -34.43
CA MET A 90 -28.24 23.24 -33.53
C MET A 90 -27.64 24.63 -33.77
N LYS A 91 -28.49 25.65 -33.77
CA LYS A 91 -28.11 27.07 -33.72
C LYS A 91 -27.73 27.40 -32.26
N PHE A 92 -26.45 27.35 -31.93
CA PHE A 92 -25.97 27.75 -30.62
C PHE A 92 -26.04 29.25 -30.37
N GLN A 93 -26.52 29.65 -29.21
CA GLN A 93 -26.51 31.04 -28.77
C GLN A 93 -25.07 31.46 -28.38
N ARG A 94 -24.80 32.76 -28.43
CA ARG A 94 -23.51 33.29 -28.01
C ARG A 94 -23.31 33.10 -26.51
N VAL A 95 -22.10 32.71 -26.13
CA VAL A 95 -21.68 32.58 -24.72
C VAL A 95 -21.80 33.95 -24.05
N ASN A 96 -22.21 33.98 -22.79
CA ASN A 96 -22.31 35.19 -21.99
C ASN A 96 -20.97 35.94 -21.93
N SER A 97 -21.02 37.26 -21.98
CA SER A 97 -19.83 38.11 -21.96
C SER A 97 -18.94 37.89 -20.73
N VAL A 98 -19.52 37.53 -19.60
CA VAL A 98 -18.80 37.20 -18.34
C VAL A 98 -18.02 35.89 -18.44
N GLU A 99 -18.60 34.86 -19.05
CA GLU A 99 -17.93 33.53 -19.27
C GLU A 99 -16.81 33.68 -20.30
N LYS A 100 -17.03 34.50 -21.35
CA LYS A 100 -16.00 34.79 -22.34
C LYS A 100 -14.80 35.52 -21.73
N LEU A 101 -15.03 36.54 -20.91
CA LEU A 101 -13.97 37.24 -20.18
C LEU A 101 -13.19 36.31 -19.23
N LYS A 102 -13.86 35.35 -18.58
CA LYS A 102 -13.17 34.34 -17.75
C LYS A 102 -12.27 33.46 -18.60
N LEU A 103 -12.72 32.99 -19.76
CA LEU A 103 -11.93 32.17 -20.67
C LEU A 103 -10.73 32.93 -21.26
N ASP A 104 -10.91 34.19 -21.66
CA ASP A 104 -9.84 35.04 -22.18
C ASP A 104 -8.73 35.24 -21.13
N ASN A 105 -9.10 35.47 -19.86
CA ASN A 105 -8.15 35.57 -18.75
C ASN A 105 -7.44 34.27 -18.41
N LEU A 106 -8.03 33.11 -18.72
CA LEU A 106 -7.46 31.79 -18.47
C LEU A 106 -6.67 31.23 -19.67
N SER A 107 -6.70 31.91 -20.82
CA SER A 107 -6.11 31.39 -22.07
C SER A 107 -4.62 31.08 -21.97
N ALA A 108 -3.84 31.90 -21.24
CA ALA A 108 -2.43 31.59 -20.96
C ALA A 108 -2.25 30.34 -20.12
N LYS A 109 -3.05 30.20 -19.05
CA LYS A 109 -3.02 29.04 -18.15
C LYS A 109 -3.43 27.75 -18.84
N ILE A 110 -4.34 27.81 -19.81
CA ILE A 110 -4.77 26.67 -20.63
C ILE A 110 -3.60 26.15 -21.46
N LYS A 111 -2.80 27.00 -22.05
CA LYS A 111 -1.63 26.60 -22.85
C LYS A 111 -0.54 25.96 -22.01
N GLU A 112 -0.30 26.45 -20.80
CA GLU A 112 0.69 25.88 -19.87
C GLU A 112 0.28 24.52 -19.31
N CYS A 113 -1.02 24.25 -19.23
CA CYS A 113 -1.57 23.07 -18.60
C CYS A 113 -2.25 22.10 -19.59
N GLU A 114 -1.90 22.17 -20.87
CA GLU A 114 -2.54 21.38 -21.93
C GLU A 114 -2.49 19.87 -21.66
N ASN A 115 -1.40 19.39 -21.10
CA ASN A 115 -1.20 17.98 -20.72
C ASN A 115 -2.03 17.52 -19.50
N LYS A 116 -2.63 18.46 -18.76
CA LYS A 116 -3.52 18.18 -17.62
C LYS A 116 -4.99 18.07 -18.03
N ILE A 117 -5.32 18.48 -19.25
CA ILE A 117 -6.69 18.51 -19.77
C ILE A 117 -6.93 17.26 -20.60
N PHE A 118 -7.97 16.52 -20.26
CA PHE A 118 -8.22 15.18 -20.82
C PHE A 118 -8.47 15.21 -22.34
N GLU A 119 -9.23 16.15 -22.86
CA GLU A 119 -9.47 16.33 -24.29
C GLU A 119 -8.17 16.53 -25.09
N SER A 120 -7.23 17.28 -24.51
CA SER A 120 -5.92 17.50 -25.15
C SER A 120 -5.07 16.24 -25.15
N VAL A 121 -5.13 15.45 -24.07
CA VAL A 121 -4.48 14.12 -24.01
C VAL A 121 -5.07 13.18 -25.06
N LEU A 122 -6.40 13.11 -25.16
CA LEU A 122 -7.05 12.27 -26.18
C LEU A 122 -6.63 12.63 -27.61
N LEU A 123 -6.56 13.93 -27.92
CA LEU A 123 -6.12 14.39 -29.25
C LEU A 123 -4.63 14.10 -29.50
N TYR A 124 -3.77 14.26 -28.48
CA TYR A 124 -2.36 13.91 -28.56
C TYR A 124 -2.16 12.42 -28.89
N ILE A 125 -2.85 11.53 -28.15
CA ILE A 125 -2.78 10.09 -28.41
C ILE A 125 -3.40 9.74 -29.77
N SER A 126 -4.50 10.40 -30.15
CA SER A 126 -5.12 10.22 -31.48
C SER A 126 -4.19 10.60 -32.62
N GLU A 127 -3.44 11.70 -32.51
CA GLU A 127 -2.40 12.05 -33.48
C GLU A 127 -1.33 10.97 -33.54
N GLY A 128 -0.94 10.39 -32.40
CA GLY A 128 -0.03 9.25 -32.34
C GLY A 128 -0.51 8.06 -33.17
N VAL A 129 -1.79 7.66 -33.00
CA VAL A 129 -2.41 6.58 -33.78
C VAL A 129 -2.28 6.84 -35.29
N LEU A 130 -2.73 8.02 -35.73
CA LEU A 130 -2.71 8.38 -37.16
C LEU A 130 -1.29 8.46 -37.72
N LYS A 131 -0.38 9.12 -37.02
CA LYS A 131 1.04 9.31 -37.41
C LYS A 131 1.78 7.98 -37.59
N TYR A 132 1.61 7.06 -36.63
CA TYR A 132 2.36 5.81 -36.67
C TYR A 132 1.73 4.80 -37.64
N LYS A 133 0.43 4.88 -37.93
CA LYS A 133 -0.20 4.16 -39.01
C LYS A 133 0.39 4.60 -40.36
N GLU A 134 0.48 5.91 -40.64
CA GLU A 134 1.06 6.48 -41.85
C GLU A 134 2.52 6.05 -42.02
N LYS A 135 3.29 6.08 -40.92
CA LYS A 135 4.70 5.64 -40.91
C LYS A 135 4.88 4.13 -40.96
N LYS A 136 3.83 3.33 -40.96
CA LYS A 136 3.83 1.87 -40.87
C LYS A 136 4.65 1.34 -39.67
N SER A 137 4.72 2.09 -38.56
CA SER A 137 5.39 1.67 -37.33
C SER A 137 4.37 0.98 -36.44
N TRP A 138 4.12 -0.31 -36.70
CA TRP A 138 3.02 -1.06 -36.12
C TRP A 138 3.10 -1.19 -34.59
N ASP A 139 4.30 -1.38 -34.00
CA ASP A 139 4.47 -1.48 -32.55
C ASP A 139 4.00 -0.18 -31.84
N LYS A 140 4.42 0.98 -32.37
CA LYS A 140 3.97 2.26 -31.83
C LYS A 140 2.49 2.53 -32.10
N PHE A 141 2.01 2.14 -33.28
CA PHE A 141 0.59 2.23 -33.62
C PHE A 141 -0.25 1.42 -32.62
N ASN A 142 0.09 0.16 -32.36
CA ASN A 142 -0.58 -0.73 -31.44
C ASN A 142 -0.58 -0.13 -30.02
N LYS A 143 0.55 0.42 -29.55
CA LYS A 143 0.65 1.07 -28.24
C LYS A 143 -0.29 2.27 -28.15
N TYR A 144 -0.26 3.19 -29.09
CA TYR A 144 -1.13 4.38 -29.07
C TYR A 144 -2.61 4.02 -29.24
N TYR A 145 -2.94 3.01 -30.07
CA TYR A 145 -4.31 2.54 -30.25
C TYR A 145 -4.84 1.90 -28.97
N TYR A 146 -4.11 0.99 -28.35
CA TYR A 146 -4.46 0.35 -27.09
C TYR A 146 -4.67 1.41 -25.99
N THR A 147 -3.77 2.35 -25.88
CA THR A 147 -3.89 3.46 -24.93
C THR A 147 -5.14 4.30 -25.20
N LEU A 148 -5.38 4.71 -26.45
CA LEU A 148 -6.57 5.49 -26.83
C LEU A 148 -7.86 4.75 -26.54
N PHE A 149 -7.91 3.45 -26.85
CA PHE A 149 -9.05 2.59 -26.57
C PHE A 149 -9.41 2.57 -25.08
N HIS A 150 -8.44 2.35 -24.21
CA HIS A 150 -8.66 2.34 -22.78
C HIS A 150 -9.04 3.73 -22.23
N LEU A 151 -8.40 4.80 -22.71
CA LEU A 151 -8.73 6.16 -22.28
C LEU A 151 -10.12 6.59 -22.75
N ASN A 152 -10.55 6.21 -23.96
CA ASN A 152 -11.90 6.54 -24.45
C ASN A 152 -13.02 5.86 -23.64
N LYS A 153 -12.75 4.73 -22.98
CA LYS A 153 -13.70 4.03 -22.09
C LYS A 153 -13.82 4.69 -20.70
N LEU A 154 -12.95 5.63 -20.34
CA LEU A 154 -13.01 6.31 -19.05
C LEU A 154 -14.28 7.17 -18.94
N LYS A 155 -14.90 7.16 -17.75
CA LYS A 155 -16.11 7.92 -17.44
C LYS A 155 -15.74 9.29 -16.89
N ILE A 156 -15.38 10.22 -17.76
CA ILE A 156 -15.07 11.60 -17.39
C ILE A 156 -16.29 12.48 -17.61
N THR A 157 -16.67 13.25 -16.57
CA THR A 157 -17.81 14.14 -16.62
C THR A 157 -17.49 15.41 -17.42
N ASN A 158 -18.52 15.92 -18.12
CA ASN A 158 -18.43 17.20 -18.87
C ASN A 158 -17.33 17.26 -19.94
N ILE A 159 -17.01 16.10 -20.55
CA ILE A 159 -16.15 16.04 -21.71
C ILE A 159 -16.83 16.66 -22.92
N ILE A 160 -16.09 17.39 -23.76
CA ILE A 160 -16.60 18.01 -24.97
C ILE A 160 -17.03 16.92 -25.98
N PRO A 161 -18.35 16.79 -26.30
CA PRO A 161 -18.85 15.65 -27.08
C PRO A 161 -18.21 15.52 -28.46
N LYS A 162 -17.97 16.65 -29.16
CA LYS A 162 -17.35 16.63 -30.50
C LYS A 162 -15.93 16.08 -30.48
N VAL A 163 -15.15 16.31 -29.42
CA VAL A 163 -13.81 15.73 -29.26
C VAL A 163 -13.94 14.22 -29.04
N LYS A 164 -14.83 13.80 -28.15
CA LYS A 164 -15.06 12.39 -27.88
C LYS A 164 -15.54 11.61 -29.12
N ASN A 165 -16.47 12.18 -29.88
CA ASN A 165 -16.98 11.58 -31.12
C ASN A 165 -15.86 11.44 -32.17
N PHE A 166 -14.98 12.45 -32.32
CA PHE A 166 -13.82 12.37 -33.21
C PHE A 166 -12.87 11.23 -32.81
N VAL A 167 -12.58 11.09 -31.51
CA VAL A 167 -11.73 10.01 -30.97
C VAL A 167 -12.36 8.64 -31.24
N THR A 168 -13.65 8.49 -30.96
CA THR A 168 -14.37 7.24 -31.24
C THR A 168 -14.31 6.90 -32.72
N LYS A 169 -14.48 7.90 -33.60
CA LYS A 169 -14.34 7.66 -35.04
C LYS A 169 -12.95 7.23 -35.49
N ILE A 170 -11.89 7.76 -34.85
CA ILE A 170 -10.52 7.28 -35.12
C ILE A 170 -10.38 5.82 -34.72
N LEU A 171 -10.91 5.41 -33.57
CA LEU A 171 -10.87 4.02 -33.14
C LEU A 171 -11.61 3.10 -34.11
N GLU A 172 -12.82 3.47 -34.53
CA GLU A 172 -13.61 2.72 -35.53
C GLU A 172 -12.87 2.55 -36.85
N LEU A 173 -12.37 3.65 -37.43
CA LEU A 173 -11.66 3.63 -38.73
C LEU A 173 -10.35 2.84 -38.71
N ASN A 174 -9.83 2.54 -37.54
CA ASN A 174 -8.56 1.83 -37.38
C ASN A 174 -8.72 0.43 -36.79
N LYS A 175 -9.95 0.02 -36.45
CA LYS A 175 -10.23 -1.30 -35.83
C LYS A 175 -9.72 -2.44 -36.74
N ASP A 176 -10.02 -2.41 -38.04
CA ASP A 176 -9.62 -3.47 -38.99
C ASP A 176 -8.12 -3.51 -39.27
N SER A 177 -7.37 -2.50 -38.84
CA SER A 177 -5.91 -2.46 -38.96
C SER A 177 -5.17 -3.20 -37.86
N ILE A 178 -5.91 -3.71 -36.88
CA ILE A 178 -5.38 -4.38 -35.71
C ILE A 178 -5.54 -5.87 -35.86
N LYS A 179 -4.46 -6.58 -35.66
CA LYS A 179 -4.46 -8.02 -35.48
C LYS A 179 -4.32 -8.33 -33.99
N ILE A 180 -5.26 -9.09 -33.43
CA ILE A 180 -5.29 -9.42 -32.00
C ILE A 180 -4.04 -10.18 -31.59
N THR A 181 -3.59 -11.13 -32.40
CA THR A 181 -2.35 -11.90 -32.21
C THR A 181 -1.13 -10.98 -32.10
N ALA A 182 -0.99 -9.98 -32.98
CA ALA A 182 0.12 -9.03 -32.95
C ALA A 182 0.04 -8.05 -31.75
N LEU A 183 -1.15 -7.76 -31.23
CA LEU A 183 -1.32 -7.02 -29.98
C LEU A 183 -0.94 -7.88 -28.78
N PHE A 184 -1.31 -9.14 -28.80
CA PHE A 184 -1.00 -10.08 -27.74
C PHE A 184 0.50 -10.29 -27.60
N GLU A 185 1.23 -10.48 -28.70
CA GLU A 185 2.70 -10.56 -28.73
C GLU A 185 3.38 -9.39 -28.00
N LYS A 186 2.83 -8.19 -28.15
CA LYS A 186 3.37 -6.96 -27.53
C LYS A 186 2.68 -6.57 -26.21
N SER A 187 1.78 -7.42 -25.71
CA SER A 187 0.97 -7.09 -24.53
C SER A 187 1.79 -6.79 -23.28
N TYR A 188 2.98 -7.36 -23.10
CA TYR A 188 3.91 -6.96 -22.07
C TYR A 188 4.22 -5.45 -22.10
N ASP A 189 4.61 -4.92 -23.27
CA ASP A 189 4.92 -3.49 -23.44
C ASP A 189 3.66 -2.61 -23.38
N LEU A 190 2.51 -3.14 -23.80
CA LEU A 190 1.24 -2.44 -23.76
C LEU A 190 0.69 -2.29 -22.33
N ILE A 191 0.94 -3.26 -21.47
CA ILE A 191 0.38 -3.35 -20.12
C ILE A 191 1.38 -2.86 -19.08
N GLU A 192 2.62 -3.41 -19.02
CA GLU A 192 3.57 -3.13 -17.96
C GLU A 192 4.53 -1.97 -18.25
N ASN A 193 4.78 -1.65 -19.52
CA ASN A 193 5.70 -0.59 -19.96
C ASN A 193 5.01 0.61 -20.61
N ASN A 194 3.70 0.74 -20.48
CA ASN A 194 2.93 1.83 -21.07
C ASN A 194 2.82 3.02 -20.13
N VAL A 195 3.85 3.87 -20.14
CA VAL A 195 3.96 5.05 -19.28
C VAL A 195 2.75 5.98 -19.44
N GLU A 196 2.29 6.20 -20.70
CA GLU A 196 1.14 7.05 -20.99
C GLU A 196 -0.15 6.52 -20.34
N LEU A 197 -0.37 5.19 -20.38
CA LEU A 197 -1.53 4.59 -19.76
C LEU A 197 -1.49 4.73 -18.24
N PHE A 198 -0.35 4.48 -17.61
CA PHE A 198 -0.17 4.66 -16.17
C PHE A 198 -0.36 6.11 -15.72
N GLU A 199 0.12 7.07 -16.52
CA GLU A 199 0.00 8.49 -16.20
C GLU A 199 -1.46 8.97 -16.29
N TYR A 200 -2.24 8.46 -17.26
CA TYR A 200 -3.56 9.00 -17.58
C TYR A 200 -4.73 8.17 -17.05
N LYS A 201 -4.49 6.90 -16.70
CA LYS A 201 -5.52 5.99 -16.18
C LYS A 201 -6.08 6.49 -14.84
N ASP A 202 -7.39 6.39 -14.70
CA ASP A 202 -8.09 6.73 -13.45
C ASP A 202 -7.79 5.75 -12.31
N TYR A 203 -7.96 6.24 -11.08
CA TYR A 203 -7.95 5.40 -9.90
C TYR A 203 -9.33 4.84 -9.62
N LYS A 204 -9.40 3.55 -9.34
CA LYS A 204 -10.62 2.83 -8.95
C LYS A 204 -10.31 1.89 -7.80
N LEU A 205 -11.32 1.57 -7.00
CA LEU A 205 -11.17 0.56 -5.97
C LEU A 205 -10.84 -0.81 -6.57
N TYR A 206 -9.99 -1.55 -5.91
CA TYR A 206 -9.77 -2.96 -6.20
C TYR A 206 -11.02 -3.79 -5.91
N SER A 207 -11.16 -4.96 -6.55
CA SER A 207 -12.31 -5.84 -6.37
C SER A 207 -12.52 -6.26 -4.91
N HIS A 208 -11.43 -6.58 -4.22
CA HIS A 208 -11.46 -6.97 -2.80
C HIS A 208 -11.91 -5.83 -1.87
N GLN A 209 -11.55 -4.58 -2.16
CA GLN A 209 -12.03 -3.42 -1.39
C GLN A 209 -13.53 -3.21 -1.56
N LYS A 210 -14.04 -3.36 -2.80
CA LYS A 210 -15.48 -3.27 -3.09
C LYS A 210 -16.27 -4.31 -2.32
N GLN A 211 -15.80 -5.56 -2.31
CA GLN A 211 -16.42 -6.66 -1.56
C GLN A 211 -16.45 -6.37 -0.05
N LEU A 212 -15.33 -5.92 0.52
CA LEU A 212 -15.25 -5.57 1.94
C LEU A 212 -16.25 -4.47 2.30
N PHE A 213 -16.32 -3.42 1.49
CA PHE A 213 -17.23 -2.29 1.74
C PHE A 213 -18.70 -2.70 1.59
N GLN A 214 -19.03 -3.57 0.63
CA GLN A 214 -20.39 -4.11 0.48
C GLN A 214 -20.82 -4.95 1.69
N ILE A 215 -19.90 -5.75 2.27
CA ILE A 215 -20.18 -6.55 3.47
C ILE A 215 -20.55 -5.65 4.66
N PHE A 216 -19.84 -4.53 4.83
CA PHE A 216 -20.01 -3.66 6.01
C PHE A 216 -20.95 -2.48 5.79
N LYS A 217 -21.44 -2.23 4.58
CA LYS A 217 -22.40 -1.15 4.36
C LYS A 217 -23.70 -1.41 5.11
N PHE A 218 -24.15 -0.44 5.91
CA PHE A 218 -25.43 -0.57 6.59
C PHE A 218 -26.60 -0.65 5.61
N SER A 219 -27.56 -1.52 5.91
CA SER A 219 -28.79 -1.58 5.13
C SER A 219 -29.60 -0.28 5.33
N GLN A 220 -30.31 0.17 4.28
CA GLN A 220 -31.18 1.35 4.37
C GLN A 220 -32.23 1.19 5.48
N MET A 221 -32.68 -0.03 5.70
CA MET A 221 -33.67 -0.35 6.75
C MET A 221 -33.07 -0.13 8.16
N TYR A 222 -31.79 -0.50 8.37
CA TYR A 222 -31.09 -0.22 9.62
C TYR A 222 -30.95 1.30 9.86
N LEU A 223 -30.52 2.06 8.84
CA LEU A 223 -30.39 3.50 8.93
C LEU A 223 -31.72 4.21 9.22
N GLN A 224 -32.84 3.72 8.63
CA GLN A 224 -34.18 4.22 8.92
C GLN A 224 -34.58 3.93 10.36
N LEU A 225 -34.32 2.72 10.88
CA LEU A 225 -34.56 2.37 12.28
C LEU A 225 -33.74 3.25 13.23
N LYS A 226 -32.48 3.47 12.92
CA LYS A 226 -31.57 4.32 13.72
C LYS A 226 -32.03 5.78 13.75
N ASN A 227 -32.53 6.32 12.63
CA ASN A 227 -32.91 7.73 12.50
C ASN A 227 -34.31 8.04 13.04
N ASN A 228 -35.27 7.09 12.94
CA ASN A 228 -36.69 7.35 13.19
C ASN A 228 -37.16 6.92 14.57
N ASN A 229 -36.32 6.44 15.51
CA ASN A 229 -36.88 5.72 16.64
C ASN A 229 -36.43 6.17 18.04
N CYS A 230 -37.33 6.77 18.77
CA CYS A 230 -37.26 6.88 20.24
C CYS A 230 -37.13 5.49 20.92
N TYR A 231 -37.68 4.43 20.32
CA TYR A 231 -37.54 3.04 20.78
C TYR A 231 -36.10 2.48 20.58
N PHE A 232 -35.38 2.90 19.54
CA PHE A 232 -34.00 2.47 19.30
C PHE A 232 -33.04 2.92 20.44
N LYS A 233 -33.27 4.10 21.01
CA LYS A 233 -32.52 4.58 22.18
C LYS A 233 -32.80 3.74 23.44
N ASN A 234 -34.06 3.31 23.65
CA ASN A 234 -34.45 2.53 24.82
C ASN A 234 -34.02 1.05 24.75
N LEU A 235 -33.76 0.49 23.55
CA LEU A 235 -33.24 -0.87 23.39
C LEU A 235 -31.88 -1.11 24.05
N PHE A 236 -31.09 -0.05 24.21
CA PHE A 236 -29.70 -0.11 24.71
C PHE A 236 -29.47 0.67 26.00
N THR A 237 -30.50 1.24 26.59
CA THR A 237 -30.45 1.79 27.96
C THR A 237 -30.84 0.68 28.91
N SER A 238 -29.92 0.29 29.77
CA SER A 238 -30.03 -0.80 30.76
C SER A 238 -30.99 -0.51 31.92
N ASP A 239 -31.82 0.52 31.82
CA ASP A 239 -32.75 0.91 32.90
C ASP A 239 -34.12 0.22 32.71
N ILE A 240 -34.10 -1.12 32.45
CA ILE A 240 -35.33 -1.95 32.44
C ILE A 240 -35.76 -2.36 33.88
N GLU A 241 -34.96 -1.99 34.88
CA GLU A 241 -35.28 -2.40 36.27
C GLU A 241 -36.45 -1.63 36.92
N ASP A 242 -37.00 -0.56 36.30
CA ASP A 242 -38.06 0.25 36.88
C ASP A 242 -39.44 0.12 36.20
N LEU A 243 -39.68 -0.89 35.35
CA LEU A 243 -40.99 -1.10 34.74
C LEU A 243 -41.76 -2.25 35.41
N ASN A 244 -42.07 -2.09 36.66
CA ASN A 244 -43.02 -2.97 37.36
C ASN A 244 -44.41 -2.34 37.54
N ASP A 245 -44.86 -1.54 36.60
CA ASP A 245 -46.25 -1.10 36.55
C ASP A 245 -47.02 -1.83 35.43
N GLU A 246 -47.88 -2.73 35.86
CA GLU A 246 -48.78 -3.59 35.00
C GLU A 246 -49.91 -2.76 34.35
N ASN A 247 -49.60 -1.97 33.34
CA ASN A 247 -50.62 -1.35 32.48
C ASN A 247 -50.62 -1.92 31.09
N GLU A 248 -51.79 -2.11 30.45
CA GLU A 248 -51.94 -2.66 29.07
C GLU A 248 -51.13 -1.88 28.03
N GLU A 249 -50.86 -0.59 28.22
CA GLU A 249 -49.99 0.22 27.35
C GLU A 249 -48.51 -0.21 27.40
N ASP A 250 -48.06 -0.86 28.45
CA ASP A 250 -46.66 -1.30 28.62
C ASP A 250 -46.43 -2.64 27.90
N GLN A 251 -47.41 -3.52 27.80
CA GLN A 251 -47.29 -4.77 27.04
C GLN A 251 -47.16 -4.50 25.53
N ASP A 252 -47.88 -3.50 24.98
CA ASP A 252 -47.72 -3.09 23.59
C ASP A 252 -46.35 -2.45 23.31
N LYS A 253 -45.78 -1.74 24.26
CA LYS A 253 -44.43 -1.19 24.19
C LYS A 253 -43.36 -2.31 24.21
N GLU A 254 -43.51 -3.26 25.12
CA GLU A 254 -42.58 -4.38 25.27
C GLU A 254 -42.60 -5.27 24.02
N MET A 255 -43.76 -5.52 23.43
CA MET A 255 -43.89 -6.26 22.17
C MET A 255 -43.22 -5.54 21.00
N LYS A 256 -43.36 -4.22 20.89
CA LYS A 256 -42.68 -3.39 19.88
C LYS A 256 -41.16 -3.36 20.09
N ILE A 257 -40.69 -3.29 21.34
CA ILE A 257 -39.27 -3.36 21.67
C ILE A 257 -38.68 -4.71 21.27
N ASN A 258 -39.37 -5.81 21.57
CA ASN A 258 -38.94 -7.16 21.22
C ASN A 258 -38.93 -7.37 19.70
N GLN A 259 -39.92 -6.88 18.96
CA GLN A 259 -39.96 -6.90 17.50
C GLN A 259 -38.77 -6.10 16.90
N THR A 260 -38.50 -4.92 17.47
CA THR A 260 -37.39 -4.09 17.02
C THR A 260 -36.03 -4.75 17.32
N ARG A 261 -35.90 -5.41 18.50
CA ARG A 261 -34.69 -6.17 18.86
C ARG A 261 -34.49 -7.34 17.90
N GLN A 262 -35.51 -8.15 17.60
CA GLN A 262 -35.41 -9.24 16.64
C GLN A 262 -35.02 -8.76 15.24
N LEU A 263 -35.59 -7.62 14.82
CA LEU A 263 -35.24 -7.01 13.54
C LEU A 263 -33.80 -6.51 13.52
N PHE A 264 -33.34 -5.89 14.62
CA PHE A 264 -31.96 -5.46 14.80
C PHE A 264 -31.00 -6.65 14.75
N GLU A 265 -31.23 -7.72 15.51
CA GLU A 265 -30.42 -8.96 15.49
C GLU A 265 -30.38 -9.60 14.09
N ARG A 266 -31.46 -9.49 13.32
CA ARG A 266 -31.51 -9.98 11.94
C ARG A 266 -30.70 -9.12 10.98
N LEU A 267 -30.65 -7.79 11.17
CA LEU A 267 -29.96 -6.84 10.31
C LEU A 267 -28.48 -6.72 10.66
N MET A 268 -28.12 -6.91 11.95
CA MET A 268 -26.78 -6.73 12.50
C MET A 268 -26.14 -8.08 12.88
N LYS A 269 -26.11 -9.01 11.91
CA LYS A 269 -25.44 -10.31 12.13
C LYS A 269 -23.95 -10.14 12.38
N PRO A 270 -23.38 -10.88 13.33
CA PRO A 270 -21.93 -10.98 13.50
C PRO A 270 -21.24 -11.42 12.20
N ARG A 271 -20.10 -10.83 11.88
CA ARG A 271 -19.36 -11.13 10.64
C ARG A 271 -17.89 -11.43 10.95
N LEU A 272 -17.42 -12.57 10.46
CA LEU A 272 -15.99 -12.88 10.36
C LEU A 272 -15.58 -12.74 8.90
N VAL A 273 -14.67 -11.84 8.60
CA VAL A 273 -14.15 -11.63 7.25
C VAL A 273 -12.69 -12.08 7.18
N LEU A 274 -12.43 -13.13 6.42
CA LEU A 274 -11.09 -13.55 6.04
C LEU A 274 -10.67 -12.75 4.80
N TYR A 275 -9.79 -11.77 5.00
CA TYR A 275 -9.47 -10.78 3.98
C TYR A 275 -8.05 -10.97 3.45
N THR A 276 -7.90 -11.74 2.37
CA THR A 276 -6.63 -12.03 1.72
C THR A 276 -6.49 -11.20 0.44
N ALA A 277 -5.49 -10.33 0.40
CA ALA A 277 -5.18 -9.57 -0.80
C ALA A 277 -3.68 -9.24 -0.87
N PRO A 278 -3.11 -9.03 -2.06
CA PRO A 278 -1.70 -8.72 -2.22
C PRO A 278 -1.28 -7.48 -1.42
N THR A 279 -0.03 -7.43 -1.00
CA THR A 279 0.52 -6.25 -0.34
C THR A 279 0.55 -5.06 -1.31
N GLY A 280 0.38 -3.84 -0.78
CA GLY A 280 0.34 -2.62 -1.60
C GLY A 280 -0.98 -2.34 -2.30
N THR A 281 -2.04 -3.15 -2.12
CA THR A 281 -3.38 -2.93 -2.68
C THR A 281 -4.32 -2.17 -1.73
N GLY A 282 -3.79 -1.57 -0.67
CA GLY A 282 -4.54 -0.67 0.22
C GLY A 282 -5.38 -1.37 1.29
N LYS A 283 -5.09 -2.63 1.67
CA LYS A 283 -5.75 -3.33 2.78
C LYS A 283 -5.75 -2.51 4.08
N THR A 284 -4.58 -2.09 4.50
CA THR A 284 -4.36 -1.33 5.76
C THR A 284 -5.04 0.05 5.77
N LEU A 285 -5.44 0.58 4.62
CA LEU A 285 -6.17 1.85 4.52
C LEU A 285 -7.70 1.70 4.59
N SER A 286 -8.21 0.48 4.39
CA SER A 286 -9.65 0.20 4.43
C SER A 286 -10.35 0.60 5.75
N PRO A 287 -9.70 0.49 6.94
CA PRO A 287 -10.25 0.98 8.20
C PRO A 287 -10.67 2.45 8.18
N ILE A 288 -9.98 3.32 7.44
CA ILE A 288 -10.29 4.75 7.35
C ILE A 288 -11.69 4.96 6.72
N ALA A 289 -12.02 4.17 5.71
CA ALA A 289 -13.33 4.23 5.06
C ALA A 289 -14.43 3.60 5.94
N LEU A 290 -14.16 2.43 6.51
CA LEU A 290 -15.07 1.76 7.43
C LEU A 290 -15.42 2.63 8.63
N ALA A 291 -14.48 3.46 9.10
CA ALA A 291 -14.68 4.45 10.17
C ALA A 291 -15.68 5.57 9.81
N SER A 292 -16.27 5.57 8.63
CA SER A 292 -17.37 6.47 8.29
C SER A 292 -18.70 6.03 8.90
N GLU A 293 -18.90 4.74 9.11
CA GLU A 293 -20.12 4.17 9.70
C GLU A 293 -19.87 3.37 10.98
N TYR A 294 -18.67 2.81 11.15
CA TYR A 294 -18.28 1.97 12.28
C TYR A 294 -17.23 2.63 13.18
N LYS A 295 -17.13 2.14 14.41
CA LYS A 295 -15.98 2.39 15.28
C LYS A 295 -14.96 1.27 15.10
N ILE A 296 -13.72 1.61 14.78
CA ILE A 296 -12.70 0.63 14.43
C ILE A 296 -11.72 0.45 15.59
N ILE A 297 -11.44 -0.80 15.95
CA ILE A 297 -10.28 -1.16 16.77
C ILE A 297 -9.30 -1.84 15.81
N PHE A 298 -8.23 -1.14 15.48
CA PHE A 298 -7.18 -1.62 14.59
C PHE A 298 -6.06 -2.24 15.41
N VAL A 299 -5.84 -3.54 15.25
CA VAL A 299 -4.78 -4.31 15.92
C VAL A 299 -3.66 -4.57 14.93
N CYS A 300 -2.43 -4.26 15.32
CA CYS A 300 -1.24 -4.57 14.55
C CYS A 300 -0.12 -5.09 15.47
N ALA A 301 0.58 -6.12 15.01
CA ALA A 301 1.80 -6.58 15.67
C ALA A 301 2.96 -5.60 15.42
N ALA A 302 3.04 -5.09 14.20
CA ALA A 302 4.09 -4.18 13.75
C ALA A 302 3.68 -2.72 13.99
N ARG A 303 4.37 -2.07 14.90
CA ARG A 303 4.08 -0.73 15.41
C ARG A 303 3.98 0.36 14.33
N HIS A 304 4.95 0.38 13.39
CA HIS A 304 4.98 1.41 12.34
C HIS A 304 3.80 1.30 11.36
N VAL A 305 3.16 0.11 11.20
CA VAL A 305 1.93 -0.04 10.42
C VAL A 305 0.80 0.75 11.07
N GLY A 306 0.66 0.63 12.39
CA GLY A 306 -0.31 1.43 13.16
C GLY A 306 -0.02 2.93 13.07
N LEU A 307 1.26 3.34 13.15
CA LEU A 307 1.66 4.75 13.02
C LEU A 307 1.40 5.30 11.61
N ALA A 308 1.65 4.51 10.56
CA ALA A 308 1.36 4.90 9.18
C ALA A 308 -0.15 5.09 8.96
N LEU A 309 -0.99 4.17 9.50
CA LEU A 309 -2.43 4.33 9.47
C LEU A 309 -2.88 5.58 10.24
N ALA A 310 -2.28 5.83 11.43
CA ALA A 310 -2.57 7.00 12.23
C ALA A 310 -2.27 8.31 11.48
N LYS A 311 -1.06 8.44 10.91
CA LYS A 311 -0.64 9.57 10.10
C LYS A 311 -1.64 9.87 8.98
N THR A 312 -2.06 8.83 8.29
CA THR A 312 -3.03 8.94 7.19
C THR A 312 -4.41 9.35 7.70
N ALA A 313 -4.92 8.70 8.75
CA ALA A 313 -6.23 8.97 9.34
C ALA A 313 -6.31 10.40 9.92
N ILE A 314 -5.27 10.85 10.61
CA ILE A 314 -5.16 12.22 11.15
C ILE A 314 -5.15 13.25 10.01
N SER A 315 -4.40 12.99 8.94
CA SER A 315 -4.31 13.89 7.77
C SER A 315 -5.66 14.14 7.07
N VAL A 316 -6.60 13.18 7.18
CA VAL A 316 -7.97 13.31 6.65
C VAL A 316 -9.00 13.66 7.74
N GLY A 317 -8.55 14.06 8.90
CA GLY A 317 -9.39 14.58 9.99
C GLY A 317 -10.13 13.53 10.80
N LYS A 318 -9.77 12.23 10.69
CA LYS A 318 -10.35 11.18 11.54
C LYS A 318 -9.91 11.35 12.99
N LYS A 319 -10.74 10.92 13.93
CA LYS A 319 -10.52 11.01 15.35
C LYS A 319 -9.88 9.73 15.88
N VAL A 320 -8.58 9.81 16.12
CA VAL A 320 -7.72 8.66 16.44
C VAL A 320 -7.36 8.62 17.92
N ALA A 321 -7.28 7.41 18.47
CA ALA A 321 -6.69 7.13 19.78
C ALA A 321 -5.65 6.01 19.66
N PHE A 322 -4.72 5.97 20.61
CA PHE A 322 -3.60 5.05 20.63
C PHE A 322 -3.56 4.25 21.93
N ALA A 323 -3.43 2.94 21.79
CA ALA A 323 -3.18 2.02 22.89
C ALA A 323 -1.95 1.16 22.59
N PHE A 324 -0.76 1.71 22.82
CA PHE A 324 0.52 1.01 22.63
C PHE A 324 1.23 0.83 23.98
N GLY A 325 1.62 -0.41 24.28
CA GLY A 325 2.31 -0.77 25.52
C GLY A 325 1.52 -0.36 26.77
N CYS A 326 0.20 -0.49 26.71
CA CYS A 326 -0.67 -0.16 27.82
C CYS A 326 -0.66 -1.26 28.89
N HIS A 327 -0.60 -0.84 30.15
CA HIS A 327 -0.80 -1.71 31.32
C HIS A 327 -2.19 -1.50 31.94
N ASP A 328 -2.83 -0.37 31.64
CA ASP A 328 -4.19 -0.07 32.01
C ASP A 328 -4.85 0.94 31.05
N ALA A 329 -6.13 1.23 31.23
CA ALA A 329 -6.88 2.13 30.37
C ALA A 329 -6.41 3.60 30.44
N SER A 330 -5.73 4.01 31.51
CA SER A 330 -5.21 5.38 31.67
C SER A 330 -4.00 5.65 30.78
N ASP A 331 -3.35 4.59 30.27
CA ASP A 331 -2.24 4.68 29.34
C ASP A 331 -2.69 5.01 27.89
N ILE A 332 -3.98 4.89 27.59
CA ILE A 332 -4.54 5.21 26.30
C ILE A 332 -4.40 6.71 26.01
N ARG A 333 -3.90 7.04 24.84
CA ARG A 333 -3.64 8.42 24.40
C ARG A 333 -4.60 8.83 23.28
N LEU A 334 -5.37 9.88 23.52
CA LEU A 334 -6.25 10.45 22.50
C LEU A 334 -5.50 11.51 21.71
N HIS A 335 -5.56 11.43 20.38
CA HIS A 335 -5.14 12.53 19.53
C HIS A 335 -6.02 13.77 19.83
N TYR A 336 -5.47 14.97 19.67
CA TYR A 336 -6.20 16.22 20.05
C TYR A 336 -7.54 16.40 19.31
N ASN A 337 -7.68 15.86 18.09
CA ASN A 337 -8.95 15.87 17.35
C ASN A 337 -10.03 15.01 18.01
N ALA A 338 -9.64 13.89 18.65
CA ALA A 338 -10.55 13.03 19.39
C ALA A 338 -10.87 13.61 20.77
N ALA A 339 -9.87 14.18 21.45
CA ALA A 339 -9.98 14.76 22.81
C ALA A 339 -10.67 16.12 22.82
N ALA A 340 -10.77 16.83 21.70
CA ALA A 340 -11.35 18.17 21.64
C ALA A 340 -12.86 18.14 21.77
N SER A 341 -13.39 18.96 22.67
CA SER A 341 -14.82 19.15 22.79
C SER A 341 -15.35 19.99 21.64
N TRP A 342 -16.12 19.36 20.76
CA TRP A 342 -16.80 20.03 19.66
C TRP A 342 -18.20 20.44 20.06
N PHE A 343 -18.61 21.69 19.72
CA PHE A 343 -19.97 22.15 19.86
C PHE A 343 -20.61 22.27 18.49
N LYS A 344 -21.75 21.62 18.31
CA LYS A 344 -22.64 21.87 17.18
C LYS A 344 -23.54 23.04 17.53
N HIS A 345 -23.52 24.12 16.76
CA HIS A 345 -24.57 25.13 16.79
C HIS A 345 -25.40 24.99 15.52
N GLU A 346 -26.71 25.17 15.69
CA GLU A 346 -27.60 25.28 14.54
C GLU A 346 -27.35 26.63 13.85
N TYR A 347 -26.88 26.57 12.63
CA TYR A 347 -26.79 27.73 11.75
C TYR A 347 -28.17 27.97 11.14
N ASN A 348 -28.73 29.16 11.36
CA ASN A 348 -29.98 29.55 10.71
C ASN A 348 -29.64 30.28 9.39
N PRO A 349 -29.88 29.66 8.23
CA PRO A 349 -29.55 30.25 6.93
C PRO A 349 -30.32 31.52 6.63
N ASP A 350 -31.57 31.64 7.14
CA ASP A 350 -32.43 32.79 6.88
C ASP A 350 -31.98 34.03 7.63
N LYS A 351 -31.26 33.90 8.72
CA LYS A 351 -30.75 35.02 9.50
C LYS A 351 -29.26 35.32 9.29
N GLY A 352 -28.56 34.49 8.52
CA GLY A 352 -27.12 34.62 8.29
C GLY A 352 -26.26 34.60 9.57
N LYS A 353 -26.83 34.09 10.68
CA LYS A 353 -26.19 34.10 11.99
C LYS A 353 -26.30 32.73 12.66
N CYS A 354 -25.21 32.35 13.34
CA CYS A 354 -25.24 31.19 14.23
C CYS A 354 -26.05 31.49 15.51
N SER A 355 -26.72 30.49 16.05
CA SER A 355 -27.48 30.60 17.33
C SER A 355 -26.63 31.09 18.50
N CYS A 356 -25.31 31.04 18.41
CA CYS A 356 -24.37 31.53 19.44
C CYS A 356 -24.07 33.03 19.38
N GLY A 357 -24.52 33.76 18.36
CA GLY A 357 -24.29 35.22 18.21
C GLY A 357 -22.86 35.66 17.97
N LYS A 358 -21.86 34.77 17.80
CA LYS A 358 -20.45 35.13 17.59
C LYS A 358 -20.09 35.25 16.11
N LYS A 359 -19.36 36.32 15.75
CA LYS A 359 -18.76 36.46 14.41
C LYS A 359 -17.64 35.43 14.24
N GLY A 360 -17.70 34.61 13.19
CA GLY A 360 -16.66 33.66 12.82
C GLY A 360 -17.00 32.18 12.98
N CYS A 361 -18.22 31.80 13.34
CA CYS A 361 -18.67 30.42 13.18
C CYS A 361 -18.74 30.05 11.70
N GLY A 362 -17.99 29.03 11.29
CA GLY A 362 -18.03 28.51 9.91
C GLY A 362 -19.43 27.98 9.57
N LYS A 363 -19.74 27.90 8.27
CA LYS A 363 -21.01 27.36 7.76
C LYS A 363 -21.27 25.92 8.19
N ASP A 364 -20.23 25.21 8.65
CA ASP A 364 -20.30 23.78 9.04
C ASP A 364 -20.77 23.56 10.49
N GLY A 365 -21.07 24.62 11.25
CA GLY A 365 -21.66 24.55 12.58
C GLY A 365 -20.79 23.89 13.66
N GLN A 366 -19.51 23.60 13.38
CA GLN A 366 -18.56 23.03 14.37
C GLN A 366 -17.50 24.06 14.77
N TYR A 367 -17.25 24.19 16.05
CA TYR A 367 -16.16 25.00 16.58
C TYR A 367 -15.66 24.50 17.92
N PHE A 368 -14.41 24.86 18.24
CA PHE A 368 -13.78 24.46 19.49
C PHE A 368 -14.27 25.32 20.67
N LYS A 369 -14.48 24.69 21.81
CA LYS A 369 -14.68 25.42 23.07
C LYS A 369 -13.34 25.88 23.59
N TYR A 370 -13.21 27.18 23.82
CA TYR A 370 -12.05 27.78 24.46
C TYR A 370 -12.40 28.12 25.93
N LYS A 371 -11.45 27.81 26.82
CA LYS A 371 -11.44 28.35 28.18
C LYS A 371 -10.15 29.14 28.35
N ASP A 372 -10.26 30.42 28.67
CA ASP A 372 -9.11 31.34 28.83
C ASP A 372 -8.19 31.40 27.58
N GLY A 373 -8.80 31.38 26.36
CA GLY A 373 -8.08 31.41 25.10
C GLY A 373 -7.44 30.10 24.68
N LYS A 374 -7.52 29.04 25.49
CA LYS A 374 -7.01 27.70 25.17
C LYS A 374 -8.13 26.73 24.83
N ARG A 375 -7.89 25.80 23.91
CA ARG A 375 -8.86 24.72 23.56
C ARG A 375 -9.13 23.86 24.81
N LYS A 376 -10.42 23.65 25.10
CA LYS A 376 -10.79 22.71 26.15
C LYS A 376 -10.63 21.28 25.64
N ILE A 377 -9.71 20.53 26.23
CA ILE A 377 -9.42 19.14 25.92
C ILE A 377 -9.95 18.27 27.03
N LYS A 378 -10.67 17.18 26.69
CA LYS A 378 -11.07 16.12 27.61
C LYS A 378 -10.35 14.84 27.17
N ASN A 379 -9.36 14.41 27.94
CA ASN A 379 -8.59 13.20 27.66
C ASN A 379 -9.27 11.92 28.18
N ASP A 380 -10.33 12.08 28.96
CA ASP A 380 -11.07 11.01 29.64
C ASP A 380 -12.35 10.59 28.92
N ASP A 381 -12.69 11.21 27.77
CA ASP A 381 -13.92 10.95 27.02
C ASP A 381 -13.59 10.37 25.62
N GLY A 382 -13.73 9.05 25.52
CA GLY A 382 -13.50 8.30 24.28
C GLY A 382 -14.69 8.26 23.31
N SER A 383 -15.81 8.93 23.62
CA SER A 383 -17.03 8.87 22.79
C SER A 383 -16.83 9.34 21.35
N ASN A 384 -15.88 10.25 21.13
CA ASN A 384 -15.55 10.78 19.81
C ASN A 384 -14.58 9.92 19.02
N VAL A 385 -13.93 8.92 19.61
CA VAL A 385 -12.94 8.09 18.90
C VAL A 385 -13.60 7.33 17.76
N GLU A 386 -13.03 7.45 16.56
CA GLU A 386 -13.47 6.73 15.36
C GLU A 386 -12.57 5.52 15.10
N ILE A 387 -11.26 5.67 15.32
CA ILE A 387 -10.27 4.61 15.14
C ILE A 387 -9.40 4.54 16.37
N MET A 388 -9.41 3.42 17.06
CA MET A 388 -8.49 3.05 18.12
C MET A 388 -7.38 2.18 17.50
N ILE A 389 -6.14 2.61 17.57
CA ILE A 389 -4.98 1.86 17.05
C ILE A 389 -4.23 1.27 18.25
N CYS A 390 -4.04 -0.04 18.23
CA CYS A 390 -3.40 -0.74 19.34
C CYS A 390 -2.43 -1.81 18.89
N ASP A 391 -1.48 -2.13 19.76
CA ASP A 391 -0.66 -3.31 19.64
C ASP A 391 -1.39 -4.56 20.18
N ILE A 392 -0.78 -5.74 20.00
CA ILE A 392 -1.35 -7.03 20.42
C ILE A 392 -1.57 -7.04 21.94
N LYS A 393 -0.61 -6.58 22.74
CA LYS A 393 -0.68 -6.60 24.21
C LYS A 393 -1.75 -5.67 24.76
N SER A 394 -1.99 -4.56 24.07
CA SER A 394 -2.91 -3.52 24.55
C SER A 394 -4.36 -3.69 24.08
N TYR A 395 -4.64 -4.70 23.24
CA TYR A 395 -5.97 -4.86 22.66
C TYR A 395 -7.10 -4.91 23.67
N LEU A 396 -6.97 -5.68 24.73
CA LEU A 396 -8.05 -5.84 25.73
C LEU A 396 -8.38 -4.51 26.43
N TYR A 397 -7.36 -3.69 26.69
CA TYR A 397 -7.56 -2.35 27.25
C TYR A 397 -8.26 -1.43 26.24
N ALA A 398 -7.83 -1.49 24.97
CA ALA A 398 -8.44 -0.73 23.88
C ALA A 398 -9.91 -1.13 23.67
N MET A 399 -10.22 -2.42 23.66
CA MET A 399 -11.57 -2.95 23.51
C MET A 399 -12.49 -2.50 24.65
N ASN A 400 -12.06 -2.71 25.90
CA ASN A 400 -12.85 -2.31 27.06
C ASN A 400 -13.08 -0.80 27.10
N TYR A 401 -12.06 -0.01 26.77
CA TYR A 401 -12.19 1.44 26.67
C TYR A 401 -13.22 1.83 25.60
N MET A 402 -13.13 1.27 24.40
CA MET A 402 -14.09 1.57 23.35
C MET A 402 -15.51 1.13 23.68
N CYS A 403 -15.68 -0.03 24.32
CA CYS A 403 -16.99 -0.54 24.79
C CYS A 403 -17.59 0.34 25.89
N ALA A 404 -16.79 0.95 26.77
CA ALA A 404 -17.30 1.84 27.81
C ALA A 404 -17.99 3.10 27.25
N PHE A 405 -17.56 3.58 26.08
CA PHE A 405 -18.13 4.75 25.43
C PHE A 405 -19.10 4.43 24.27
N ASN A 406 -19.13 3.18 23.79
CA ASN A 406 -19.98 2.76 22.67
C ASN A 406 -20.84 1.57 23.09
N LYS A 407 -22.13 1.81 23.30
CA LYS A 407 -23.08 0.80 23.82
C LYS A 407 -23.39 -0.30 22.81
N ILE A 408 -23.35 -0.01 21.52
CA ILE A 408 -23.70 -0.93 20.43
C ILE A 408 -22.44 -1.58 19.89
N ARG A 409 -22.19 -2.83 20.28
CA ARG A 409 -20.98 -3.57 19.88
C ARG A 409 -21.00 -3.94 18.39
N GLU A 410 -22.19 -4.10 17.83
CA GLU A 410 -22.43 -4.39 16.40
C GLU A 410 -22.05 -3.23 15.47
N GLU A 411 -21.91 -2.00 15.99
CA GLU A 411 -21.35 -0.85 15.27
C GLU A 411 -19.82 -0.75 15.41
N MET A 412 -19.18 -1.76 16.00
CA MET A 412 -17.73 -1.82 16.15
C MET A 412 -17.14 -2.92 15.28
N ILE A 413 -15.94 -2.70 14.79
CA ILE A 413 -15.15 -3.68 14.04
C ILE A 413 -13.81 -3.87 14.71
N LEU A 414 -13.46 -5.12 15.02
CA LEU A 414 -12.09 -5.55 15.25
C LEU A 414 -11.43 -5.75 13.87
N TYR A 415 -10.53 -4.87 13.49
CA TYR A 415 -9.72 -5.01 12.29
C TYR A 415 -8.30 -5.43 12.68
N TRP A 416 -7.96 -6.69 12.46
CA TRP A 416 -6.68 -7.25 12.83
C TRP A 416 -5.80 -7.41 11.60
N ASP A 417 -4.74 -6.60 11.53
CA ASP A 417 -3.79 -6.60 10.41
C ASP A 417 -2.65 -7.59 10.69
N GLU A 418 -2.41 -8.48 9.74
CA GLU A 418 -1.43 -9.57 9.79
C GLU A 418 -1.56 -10.44 11.05
N PRO A 419 -2.72 -11.10 11.27
CA PRO A 419 -2.95 -11.95 12.45
C PRO A 419 -2.07 -13.21 12.49
N THR A 420 -1.43 -13.56 11.36
CA THR A 420 -0.55 -14.72 11.21
C THR A 420 0.90 -14.45 11.60
N ILE A 421 1.23 -13.22 12.01
CA ILE A 421 2.58 -12.89 12.48
C ILE A 421 2.93 -13.80 13.65
N THR A 422 4.11 -14.41 13.59
CA THR A 422 4.67 -15.35 14.57
C THR A 422 4.04 -16.75 14.58
N LEU A 423 3.01 -17.02 13.77
CA LEU A 423 2.41 -18.36 13.70
C LEU A 423 3.28 -19.40 12.95
N ASP A 424 4.33 -18.96 12.27
CA ASP A 424 5.37 -19.80 11.67
C ASP A 424 6.30 -20.44 12.71
N TYR A 425 6.33 -19.93 13.94
CA TYR A 425 7.09 -20.49 15.07
C TYR A 425 6.26 -21.52 15.82
N GLU A 426 6.91 -22.57 16.33
CA GLU A 426 6.25 -23.59 17.17
C GLU A 426 5.76 -22.96 18.49
N THR A 427 6.58 -22.10 19.09
CA THR A 427 6.24 -21.32 20.29
C THR A 427 6.80 -19.90 20.15
N HIS A 428 6.02 -18.90 20.52
CA HIS A 428 6.45 -17.52 20.52
C HIS A 428 5.81 -16.75 21.69
N GLU A 429 6.49 -15.72 22.19
CA GLU A 429 6.00 -14.91 23.32
C GLU A 429 4.63 -14.26 23.08
N HIS A 430 4.28 -13.98 21.83
CA HIS A 430 3.01 -13.36 21.45
C HIS A 430 1.85 -14.34 21.29
N HIS A 431 2.09 -15.65 21.33
CA HIS A 431 1.01 -16.65 21.16
C HIS A 431 -0.06 -16.52 22.25
N GLN A 432 0.36 -16.27 23.50
CA GLN A 432 -0.57 -16.06 24.61
C GLN A 432 -1.44 -14.81 24.44
N GLU A 433 -0.86 -13.70 23.94
CA GLU A 433 -1.60 -12.49 23.64
C GLU A 433 -2.56 -12.69 22.47
N ILE A 434 -2.13 -13.39 21.42
CA ILE A 434 -2.99 -13.74 20.26
C ILE A 434 -4.21 -14.53 20.73
N GLN A 435 -4.01 -15.55 21.57
CA GLN A 435 -5.10 -16.34 22.13
C GLN A 435 -6.01 -15.48 23.01
N ASN A 436 -5.47 -14.60 23.86
CA ASN A 436 -6.24 -13.67 24.68
C ASN A 436 -7.09 -12.70 23.82
N ILE A 437 -6.55 -12.19 22.71
CA ILE A 437 -7.32 -11.34 21.79
C ILE A 437 -8.54 -12.10 21.29
N TRP A 438 -8.35 -13.32 20.80
CA TRP A 438 -9.45 -14.11 20.25
C TRP A 438 -10.43 -14.55 21.31
N SER A 439 -9.97 -15.20 22.39
CA SER A 439 -10.82 -15.78 23.43
C SER A 439 -11.65 -14.74 24.18
N LYS A 440 -11.07 -13.58 24.51
CA LYS A 440 -11.72 -12.54 25.30
C LYS A 440 -12.40 -11.44 24.47
N ASN A 441 -12.34 -11.51 23.13
CA ASN A 441 -13.00 -10.55 22.26
C ASN A 441 -14.52 -10.64 22.40
N ILE A 442 -15.17 -9.48 22.55
CA ILE A 442 -16.63 -9.34 22.59
C ILE A 442 -17.19 -8.54 21.40
N ILE A 443 -16.35 -8.15 20.46
CA ILE A 443 -16.76 -7.42 19.25
C ILE A 443 -17.20 -8.43 18.19
N PRO A 444 -18.46 -8.36 17.70
CA PRO A 444 -19.01 -9.37 16.83
C PRO A 444 -18.55 -9.27 15.37
N ASN A 445 -18.06 -8.11 14.93
CA ASN A 445 -17.54 -7.93 13.59
C ASN A 445 -16.02 -7.99 13.61
N ILE A 446 -15.46 -8.99 12.94
CA ILE A 446 -14.01 -9.27 12.92
C ILE A 446 -13.54 -9.27 11.47
N VAL A 447 -12.49 -8.53 11.17
CA VAL A 447 -11.77 -8.59 9.90
C VAL A 447 -10.35 -9.07 10.20
N LEU A 448 -9.98 -10.23 9.67
CA LEU A 448 -8.63 -10.75 9.69
C LEU A 448 -8.00 -10.43 8.33
N SER A 449 -7.01 -9.55 8.31
CA SER A 449 -6.42 -9.00 7.08
C SER A 449 -4.97 -9.43 6.94
N SER A 450 -4.63 -10.17 5.89
CA SER A 450 -3.24 -10.53 5.57
C SER A 450 -3.05 -10.75 4.06
N ALA A 451 -1.79 -10.87 3.64
CA ALA A 451 -1.45 -11.34 2.29
C ALA A 451 -1.49 -12.87 2.17
N THR A 452 -1.44 -13.58 3.29
CA THR A 452 -1.24 -15.04 3.37
C THR A 452 -2.12 -15.70 4.43
N LEU A 453 -3.40 -15.29 4.52
CA LEU A 453 -4.32 -16.01 5.42
C LEU A 453 -4.56 -17.43 4.91
N PRO A 454 -4.65 -18.41 5.82
CA PRO A 454 -5.19 -19.72 5.49
C PRO A 454 -6.58 -19.63 4.87
N LEU A 455 -6.92 -20.57 4.02
CA LEU A 455 -8.23 -20.62 3.38
C LEU A 455 -9.33 -20.96 4.38
N GLU A 456 -10.54 -20.55 4.11
CA GLU A 456 -11.72 -20.89 4.93
C GLU A 456 -11.84 -22.39 5.21
N SER A 457 -11.53 -23.25 4.20
CA SER A 457 -11.54 -24.70 4.33
C SER A 457 -10.50 -25.24 5.34
N ASP A 458 -9.43 -24.49 5.60
CA ASP A 458 -8.34 -24.90 6.47
C ASP A 458 -8.55 -24.42 7.93
N LEU A 459 -9.51 -23.52 8.16
CA LEU A 459 -9.80 -22.87 9.44
C LEU A 459 -11.09 -23.36 10.09
N SER A 460 -11.39 -24.65 9.97
CA SER A 460 -12.66 -25.24 10.46
C SER A 460 -12.89 -25.01 11.96
N GLU A 461 -11.86 -25.15 12.79
CA GLU A 461 -11.94 -24.97 14.25
C GLU A 461 -12.12 -23.50 14.64
N THR A 462 -11.33 -22.61 14.06
CA THR A 462 -11.47 -21.15 14.23
C THR A 462 -12.87 -20.67 13.86
N ILE A 463 -13.44 -21.18 12.74
CA ILE A 463 -14.78 -20.82 12.29
C ILE A 463 -15.86 -21.39 13.20
N ALA A 464 -15.69 -22.62 13.68
CA ALA A 464 -16.60 -23.25 14.62
C ALA A 464 -16.64 -22.47 15.94
N ASP A 465 -15.49 -22.06 16.47
CA ASP A 465 -15.37 -21.25 17.68
C ASP A 465 -16.05 -19.86 17.49
N PHE A 466 -15.80 -19.18 16.37
CA PHE A 466 -16.49 -17.91 16.06
C PHE A 466 -18.01 -18.08 16.07
N LYS A 467 -18.56 -19.12 15.43
CA LYS A 467 -20.00 -19.38 15.36
C LYS A 467 -20.59 -19.78 16.71
N SER A 468 -19.82 -20.47 17.57
CA SER A 468 -20.23 -20.79 18.93
C SER A 468 -20.34 -19.54 19.81
N LYS A 469 -19.36 -18.64 19.69
CA LYS A 469 -19.24 -17.38 20.43
C LYS A 469 -20.24 -16.34 20.00
N PHE A 470 -20.49 -16.23 18.71
CA PHE A 470 -21.41 -15.25 18.11
C PHE A 470 -22.53 -15.96 17.36
N LYS A 471 -23.68 -16.15 18.01
CA LYS A 471 -24.86 -16.81 17.43
C LYS A 471 -25.26 -16.14 16.11
N ASN A 472 -25.59 -16.95 15.10
CA ASN A 472 -25.95 -16.49 13.75
C ASN A 472 -24.81 -15.77 13.00
N GLY A 473 -23.57 -15.92 13.42
CA GLY A 473 -22.39 -15.33 12.78
C GLY A 473 -22.20 -15.85 11.34
N VAL A 474 -21.88 -14.94 10.43
CA VAL A 474 -21.62 -15.23 9.01
C VAL A 474 -20.14 -15.08 8.72
N VAL A 475 -19.58 -16.02 7.98
CA VAL A 475 -18.20 -15.97 7.52
C VAL A 475 -18.15 -15.52 6.06
N HIS A 476 -17.25 -14.60 5.77
CA HIS A 476 -16.99 -14.13 4.41
C HIS A 476 -15.51 -14.33 4.09
N SER A 477 -15.23 -14.91 2.94
CA SER A 477 -13.88 -15.06 2.43
C SER A 477 -13.69 -14.14 1.22
N ILE A 478 -12.72 -13.23 1.33
CA ILE A 478 -12.31 -12.33 0.25
C ILE A 478 -10.89 -12.71 -0.13
N VAL A 479 -10.70 -13.16 -1.37
CA VAL A 479 -9.39 -13.48 -1.93
C VAL A 479 -9.20 -12.68 -3.21
N SER A 480 -8.07 -11.97 -3.29
CA SER A 480 -7.71 -11.18 -4.46
C SER A 480 -6.33 -11.56 -4.99
N HIS A 481 -6.20 -11.51 -6.30
CA HIS A 481 -4.94 -11.67 -7.03
C HIS A 481 -4.61 -10.44 -7.89
N ASP A 482 -5.29 -9.33 -7.65
CA ASP A 482 -5.08 -8.09 -8.39
C ASP A 482 -3.60 -7.67 -8.39
N CYS A 483 -3.04 -7.45 -9.57
CA CYS A 483 -1.70 -6.89 -9.73
C CYS A 483 -1.65 -5.94 -10.93
N GLU A 484 -0.76 -4.96 -10.87
CA GLU A 484 -0.55 -4.00 -11.97
C GLU A 484 0.75 -4.27 -12.75
N LYS A 485 1.71 -4.93 -12.10
CA LYS A 485 2.98 -5.39 -12.69
C LYS A 485 3.38 -6.73 -12.11
N SER A 486 4.04 -7.54 -12.90
CA SER A 486 4.63 -8.82 -12.48
C SER A 486 5.90 -8.59 -11.65
N ILE A 487 6.16 -9.54 -10.74
CA ILE A 487 7.38 -9.59 -9.94
C ILE A 487 8.02 -10.96 -10.18
N PRO A 488 8.82 -11.14 -11.23
CA PRO A 488 9.33 -12.46 -11.61
C PRO A 488 10.20 -13.08 -10.53
N ILE A 489 9.99 -14.37 -10.31
CA ILE A 489 10.85 -15.23 -9.50
C ILE A 489 12.03 -15.66 -10.36
N ILE A 490 13.25 -15.46 -9.84
CA ILE A 490 14.51 -15.78 -10.51
C ILE A 490 15.26 -16.81 -9.69
N ASN A 491 15.62 -17.93 -10.30
CA ASN A 491 16.34 -19.02 -9.68
C ASN A 491 17.85 -18.78 -9.55
N THR A 492 18.56 -19.74 -8.97
CA THR A 492 20.03 -19.68 -8.79
C THR A 492 20.81 -19.61 -10.10
N ASN A 493 20.22 -20.04 -11.23
CA ASN A 493 20.79 -19.96 -12.57
C ASN A 493 20.46 -18.63 -13.29
N ASN A 494 19.88 -17.65 -12.61
CA ASN A 494 19.41 -16.37 -13.18
C ASN A 494 18.33 -16.52 -14.26
N GLN A 495 17.46 -17.50 -14.12
CA GLN A 495 16.37 -17.80 -15.03
C GLN A 495 15.03 -17.58 -14.30
N VAL A 496 14.03 -17.14 -15.05
CA VAL A 496 12.66 -17.03 -14.53
C VAL A 496 12.10 -18.41 -14.22
N GLU A 497 11.40 -18.53 -13.08
CA GLU A 497 10.67 -19.73 -12.69
C GLU A 497 9.18 -19.58 -12.92
N LEU A 498 8.61 -20.55 -13.63
CA LEU A 498 7.18 -20.71 -13.87
C LEU A 498 6.83 -22.21 -13.86
N PRO A 499 5.58 -22.60 -13.63
CA PRO A 499 5.17 -23.99 -13.61
C PRO A 499 5.64 -24.82 -14.80
N HIS A 500 5.55 -24.28 -16.03
CA HIS A 500 5.92 -24.98 -17.26
C HIS A 500 7.44 -25.20 -17.42
N PHE A 501 8.27 -24.44 -16.73
CA PHE A 501 9.72 -24.68 -16.70
C PHE A 501 10.15 -25.71 -15.65
N LYS A 502 9.31 -25.95 -14.65
CA LYS A 502 9.71 -26.70 -13.46
C LYS A 502 9.43 -28.20 -13.57
N TYR A 503 8.26 -28.57 -14.05
CA TYR A 503 7.78 -29.95 -13.96
C TYR A 503 7.85 -30.70 -15.29
N LYS A 504 8.69 -31.77 -15.31
CA LYS A 504 8.84 -32.64 -16.47
C LYS A 504 7.63 -33.56 -16.67
N GLU A 505 7.10 -34.08 -15.56
CA GLU A 505 5.93 -34.97 -15.58
C GLU A 505 4.63 -34.16 -15.54
N TYR A 506 3.72 -34.45 -16.46
CA TYR A 506 2.45 -33.72 -16.58
C TYR A 506 1.60 -33.84 -15.30
N SER A 507 1.61 -34.99 -14.64
CA SER A 507 0.88 -35.20 -13.38
C SER A 507 1.38 -34.29 -12.24
N GLU A 508 2.66 -33.97 -12.19
CA GLU A 508 3.24 -33.03 -11.22
C GLU A 508 2.87 -31.59 -11.60
N LEU A 509 2.91 -31.25 -12.89
CA LEU A 509 2.43 -29.97 -13.38
C LEU A 509 0.97 -29.72 -12.98
N GLN A 510 0.09 -30.69 -13.17
CA GLN A 510 -1.33 -30.58 -12.78
C GLN A 510 -1.52 -30.32 -11.27
N LYS A 511 -0.73 -30.98 -10.44
CA LYS A 511 -0.73 -30.69 -8.98
C LYS A 511 -0.31 -29.28 -8.69
N CYS A 512 0.74 -28.78 -9.37
CA CYS A 512 1.20 -27.39 -9.25
C CYS A 512 0.14 -26.39 -9.71
N VAL A 513 -0.49 -26.64 -10.86
CA VAL A 513 -1.54 -25.75 -11.40
C VAL A 513 -2.74 -25.70 -10.46
N SER A 514 -3.17 -26.85 -9.93
CA SER A 514 -4.24 -26.93 -8.92
C SER A 514 -3.87 -26.16 -7.64
N HIS A 515 -2.60 -26.23 -7.22
CA HIS A 515 -2.09 -25.44 -6.10
C HIS A 515 -2.14 -23.93 -6.41
N CYS A 516 -1.68 -23.51 -7.60
CA CYS A 516 -1.72 -22.10 -8.03
C CYS A 516 -3.16 -21.56 -8.14
N ARG A 517 -4.12 -22.39 -8.58
CA ARG A 517 -5.55 -22.04 -8.59
C ARG A 517 -6.09 -21.83 -7.19
N ARG A 518 -5.65 -22.62 -6.23
CA ARG A 518 -6.03 -22.47 -4.82
C ARG A 518 -5.40 -21.22 -4.20
N TYR A 519 -4.17 -20.90 -4.58
CA TYR A 519 -3.40 -19.75 -4.08
C TYR A 519 -3.14 -18.72 -5.18
N MET A 520 -4.21 -18.10 -5.69
CA MET A 520 -4.16 -17.13 -6.80
C MET A 520 -3.20 -15.95 -6.53
N THR A 521 -2.87 -15.66 -5.27
CA THR A 521 -1.87 -14.64 -4.92
C THR A 521 -0.49 -14.90 -5.53
N LEU A 522 -0.16 -16.17 -5.85
CA LEU A 522 1.07 -16.54 -6.56
C LEU A 522 1.14 -15.96 -7.98
N LEU A 523 0.01 -15.70 -8.62
CA LEU A 523 -0.03 -15.13 -9.98
C LEU A 523 0.68 -13.77 -10.07
N ARG A 524 0.77 -13.03 -8.97
CA ARG A 524 1.54 -11.78 -8.93
C ARG A 524 3.01 -12.00 -9.31
N TYR A 525 3.56 -13.16 -9.00
CA TYR A 525 4.97 -13.50 -9.19
C TYR A 525 5.26 -14.22 -10.50
N PHE A 526 4.26 -14.40 -11.32
CA PHE A 526 4.38 -14.97 -12.65
C PHE A 526 4.83 -13.91 -13.65
N ASP A 527 5.94 -14.15 -14.34
CA ASP A 527 6.47 -13.24 -15.35
C ASP A 527 5.55 -13.16 -16.57
N LEU A 528 5.01 -11.97 -16.83
CA LEU A 528 4.08 -11.76 -17.94
C LEU A 528 4.70 -12.02 -19.29
N LYS A 529 5.97 -11.67 -19.48
CA LYS A 529 6.67 -11.82 -20.76
C LYS A 529 6.86 -13.28 -21.13
N GLU A 530 7.26 -14.12 -20.18
CA GLU A 530 7.43 -15.56 -20.41
C GLU A 530 6.08 -16.27 -20.59
N ILE A 531 5.04 -15.81 -19.90
CA ILE A 531 3.66 -16.32 -20.08
C ILE A 531 3.15 -16.02 -21.51
N ILE A 532 3.34 -14.80 -21.99
CA ILE A 532 2.92 -14.42 -23.35
C ILE A 532 3.59 -15.34 -24.38
N LYS A 533 4.90 -15.53 -24.29
CA LYS A 533 5.63 -16.44 -25.18
C LYS A 533 5.11 -17.88 -25.14
N PHE A 534 4.74 -18.33 -23.93
CA PHE A 534 4.17 -19.68 -23.77
C PHE A 534 2.81 -19.79 -24.46
N ILE A 535 1.90 -18.84 -24.20
CA ILE A 535 0.56 -18.84 -24.80
C ILE A 535 0.64 -18.76 -26.33
N GLU A 536 1.46 -17.87 -26.88
CA GLU A 536 1.67 -17.73 -28.32
C GLU A 536 2.14 -19.04 -28.96
N PHE A 537 3.13 -19.68 -28.34
CA PHE A 537 3.65 -20.94 -28.86
C PHE A 537 2.58 -22.06 -28.87
N ILE A 538 1.75 -22.10 -27.83
CA ILE A 538 0.65 -23.07 -27.77
C ILE A 538 -0.43 -22.76 -28.81
N ASP A 539 -0.81 -21.50 -28.97
CA ASP A 539 -1.82 -21.05 -29.97
C ASP A 539 -1.39 -21.34 -31.41
N GLU A 540 -0.07 -21.26 -31.69
CA GLU A 540 0.49 -21.60 -32.99
C GLU A 540 0.66 -23.11 -33.24
N THR A 541 0.53 -23.95 -32.23
CA THR A 541 0.80 -25.39 -32.30
C THR A 541 -0.51 -26.18 -32.27
N GLU A 542 -0.86 -26.79 -33.40
CA GLU A 542 -2.08 -27.58 -33.55
C GLU A 542 -2.13 -28.82 -32.66
N ASN A 543 -3.32 -29.19 -32.19
CA ASN A 543 -3.64 -30.39 -31.42
C ASN A 543 -2.96 -30.49 -30.01
N VAL A 544 -2.44 -29.44 -29.47
CA VAL A 544 -1.82 -29.44 -28.13
C VAL A 544 -2.87 -29.31 -27.02
N ILE A 545 -3.95 -28.63 -27.32
CA ILE A 545 -5.11 -28.47 -26.41
C ILE A 545 -6.20 -29.46 -26.80
N SER A 546 -7.03 -29.86 -25.85
CA SER A 546 -8.19 -30.70 -26.12
C SER A 546 -9.15 -30.02 -27.10
N GLU A 547 -9.64 -30.74 -28.12
CA GLU A 547 -10.54 -30.24 -29.16
C GLU A 547 -11.75 -29.47 -28.62
N GLU A 548 -12.27 -29.87 -27.47
CA GLU A 548 -13.41 -29.21 -26.80
C GLU A 548 -13.11 -27.80 -26.28
N LYS A 549 -11.82 -27.48 -26.06
CA LYS A 549 -11.37 -26.23 -25.45
C LYS A 549 -10.49 -25.37 -26.36
N GLU A 550 -10.11 -25.90 -27.52
CA GLU A 550 -9.17 -25.21 -28.44
C GLU A 550 -9.74 -23.86 -28.92
N GLU A 551 -11.01 -23.81 -29.25
CA GLU A 551 -11.68 -22.58 -29.70
C GLU A 551 -11.81 -21.56 -28.56
N ASP A 552 -12.19 -22.00 -27.36
CA ASP A 552 -12.37 -21.15 -26.15
C ASP A 552 -11.04 -20.55 -25.67
N LEU A 553 -9.94 -21.28 -25.85
CA LEU A 553 -8.61 -20.88 -25.36
C LEU A 553 -7.75 -20.22 -26.45
N SER A 554 -8.27 -20.02 -27.65
CA SER A 554 -7.54 -19.31 -28.69
C SER A 554 -7.38 -17.82 -28.36
N ILE A 555 -6.24 -17.23 -28.74
CA ILE A 555 -5.94 -15.81 -28.52
C ILE A 555 -7.02 -14.92 -29.18
N GLU A 556 -7.44 -15.26 -30.40
CA GLU A 556 -8.38 -14.46 -31.17
C GLU A 556 -9.75 -14.38 -30.51
N ASN A 557 -10.28 -15.49 -30.00
CA ASN A 557 -11.60 -15.52 -29.38
C ASN A 557 -11.57 -14.92 -27.96
N ARG A 558 -10.52 -15.19 -27.20
CA ARG A 558 -10.45 -14.73 -25.80
C ARG A 558 -10.25 -13.23 -25.67
N TYR A 559 -9.50 -12.62 -26.59
CA TYR A 559 -9.14 -11.20 -26.53
C TYR A 559 -9.81 -10.34 -27.61
N ASP A 560 -10.92 -10.82 -28.21
CA ASP A 560 -11.72 -10.05 -29.18
C ASP A 560 -12.15 -8.68 -28.58
N ASP A 561 -12.55 -8.64 -27.31
CA ASP A 561 -12.65 -7.38 -26.56
C ASP A 561 -11.30 -7.05 -25.89
N LEU A 562 -10.66 -5.98 -26.38
CA LEU A 562 -9.38 -5.48 -25.85
C LEU A 562 -9.44 -5.12 -24.34
N THR A 563 -10.60 -5.04 -23.72
CA THR A 563 -10.71 -4.92 -22.25
C THR A 563 -10.25 -6.18 -21.53
N ASN A 564 -10.35 -7.33 -22.16
CA ASN A 564 -9.87 -8.60 -21.63
C ASN A 564 -8.36 -8.74 -21.74
N LEU A 565 -7.70 -7.95 -22.60
CA LEU A 565 -6.25 -7.94 -22.72
C LEU A 565 -5.64 -7.16 -21.53
N ASN A 566 -5.59 -7.81 -20.38
CA ASN A 566 -5.02 -7.28 -19.15
C ASN A 566 -4.23 -8.35 -18.39
N ILE A 567 -3.37 -7.93 -17.47
CA ILE A 567 -2.42 -8.81 -16.77
C ILE A 567 -3.08 -9.99 -16.06
N ASN A 568 -4.22 -9.78 -15.39
CA ASN A 568 -4.88 -10.83 -14.64
C ASN A 568 -5.48 -11.88 -15.57
N GLN A 569 -6.17 -11.46 -16.63
CA GLN A 569 -6.77 -12.36 -17.62
C GLN A 569 -5.72 -13.18 -18.37
N ILE A 570 -4.55 -12.59 -18.70
CA ILE A 570 -3.47 -13.34 -19.36
C ILE A 570 -2.91 -14.42 -18.43
N LYS A 571 -2.72 -14.11 -17.14
CA LYS A 571 -2.21 -15.08 -16.18
C LYS A 571 -3.21 -16.19 -15.84
N GLU A 572 -4.50 -15.87 -15.80
CA GLU A 572 -5.56 -16.88 -15.67
C GLU A 572 -5.63 -17.77 -16.91
N HIS A 573 -5.56 -17.18 -18.09
CA HIS A 573 -5.51 -17.90 -19.36
C HIS A 573 -4.34 -18.89 -19.42
N TYR A 574 -3.15 -18.46 -18.94
CA TYR A 574 -1.99 -19.34 -18.84
C TYR A 574 -2.27 -20.58 -17.98
N LEU A 575 -2.91 -20.42 -16.83
CA LEU A 575 -3.27 -21.57 -15.98
C LEU A 575 -4.31 -22.47 -16.68
N GLU A 576 -5.30 -21.88 -17.35
CA GLU A 576 -6.32 -22.63 -18.09
C GLU A 576 -5.72 -23.46 -19.23
N ILE A 577 -4.75 -22.90 -19.96
CA ILE A 577 -4.02 -23.64 -20.98
C ILE A 577 -3.29 -24.83 -20.37
N LEU A 578 -2.53 -24.62 -19.27
CA LEU A 578 -1.80 -25.69 -18.59
C LEU A 578 -2.71 -26.83 -18.11
N GLU A 579 -3.95 -26.51 -17.69
CA GLU A 579 -4.94 -27.51 -17.27
C GLU A 579 -5.45 -28.37 -18.44
N ASN A 580 -5.49 -27.85 -19.65
CA ASN A 580 -6.13 -28.44 -20.81
C ASN A 580 -5.14 -28.95 -21.87
N ILE A 581 -3.82 -28.96 -21.59
CA ILE A 581 -2.83 -29.59 -22.46
C ILE A 581 -3.08 -31.09 -22.54
N VAL A 582 -3.02 -31.65 -23.73
CA VAL A 582 -3.08 -33.10 -23.95
C VAL A 582 -1.80 -33.76 -23.39
N PRO A 583 -1.88 -34.66 -22.42
CA PRO A 583 -0.71 -35.19 -21.68
C PRO A 583 0.41 -35.76 -22.55
N THR A 584 0.06 -36.32 -23.71
CA THR A 584 1.03 -36.93 -24.66
C THR A 584 1.97 -35.91 -25.29
N TYR A 585 1.57 -34.65 -25.42
CA TYR A 585 2.40 -33.60 -25.99
C TYR A 585 3.34 -32.95 -24.96
N TRP A 586 3.04 -33.08 -23.66
CA TRP A 586 3.77 -32.38 -22.61
C TRP A 586 5.28 -32.63 -22.60
N PRO A 587 5.81 -33.86 -22.74
CA PRO A 587 7.26 -34.09 -22.71
C PRO A 587 8.02 -33.32 -23.81
N ARG A 588 7.40 -33.21 -25.01
CA ARG A 588 7.97 -32.44 -26.14
C ARG A 588 7.94 -30.95 -25.88
N LEU A 589 6.84 -30.44 -25.33
CA LEU A 589 6.69 -29.02 -24.93
C LEU A 589 7.71 -28.64 -23.85
N TYR A 590 7.82 -29.47 -22.82
CA TYR A 590 8.79 -29.26 -21.74
C TYR A 590 10.22 -29.15 -22.27
N GLN A 591 10.63 -30.09 -23.12
CA GLN A 591 11.97 -30.07 -23.73
C GLN A 591 12.18 -28.79 -24.55
N TYR A 592 11.22 -28.41 -25.38
CA TYR A 592 11.30 -27.19 -26.21
C TYR A 592 11.50 -25.96 -25.32
N PHE A 593 10.71 -25.79 -24.28
CA PHE A 593 10.81 -24.62 -23.40
C PHE A 593 12.12 -24.61 -22.61
N GLN A 594 12.63 -25.76 -22.18
CA GLN A 594 13.95 -25.84 -21.52
C GLN A 594 15.08 -25.39 -22.47
N GLU A 595 15.06 -25.80 -23.72
CA GLU A 595 16.07 -25.40 -24.71
C GLU A 595 16.01 -23.88 -25.04
N LYS A 596 14.82 -23.29 -25.04
CA LYS A 596 14.58 -21.87 -25.31
C LYS A 596 14.74 -20.97 -24.10
N ARG A 597 14.90 -21.54 -22.92
CA ARG A 597 15.02 -20.78 -21.69
C ARG A 597 16.24 -19.87 -21.71
N SER A 598 16.02 -18.57 -21.52
CA SER A 598 17.07 -17.57 -21.54
C SER A 598 17.47 -17.14 -20.13
N ASN A 599 18.76 -16.85 -19.93
CA ASN A 599 19.22 -16.20 -18.72
C ASN A 599 18.90 -14.70 -18.79
N ILE A 600 18.10 -14.22 -17.86
CA ILE A 600 17.72 -12.80 -17.78
C ILE A 600 18.91 -11.96 -17.34
N PHE A 601 19.72 -12.49 -16.43
CA PHE A 601 20.87 -11.81 -15.86
C PHE A 601 22.13 -12.65 -16.00
N LYS A 602 23.21 -12.02 -16.46
CA LYS A 602 24.48 -12.73 -16.69
C LYS A 602 25.38 -12.84 -15.46
N SER A 603 25.02 -12.19 -14.35
CA SER A 603 25.85 -12.20 -13.16
C SER A 603 25.46 -13.30 -12.20
N THR A 604 26.45 -14.07 -11.78
CA THR A 604 26.32 -15.09 -10.72
C THR A 604 26.82 -14.59 -9.36
N VAL A 605 27.38 -13.38 -9.30
CA VAL A 605 28.00 -12.83 -8.11
C VAL A 605 26.98 -12.03 -7.32
N TYR A 606 27.16 -12.01 -6.07
CA TYR A 606 26.33 -11.52 -5.03
C TYR A 606 26.74 -10.09 -4.67
N MET A 607 25.89 -9.12 -4.89
CA MET A 607 25.95 -7.77 -4.35
C MET A 607 27.35 -7.21 -4.09
N GLY A 608 28.14 -7.11 -5.08
CA GLY A 608 29.47 -6.51 -5.05
C GLY A 608 29.66 -5.55 -6.22
N THR A 609 30.89 -5.15 -6.48
CA THR A 609 31.24 -4.28 -7.61
C THR A 609 30.85 -4.87 -8.97
N SER A 610 30.85 -6.20 -9.09
CA SER A 610 30.51 -6.91 -10.34
C SER A 610 29.01 -7.00 -10.62
N ASP A 611 28.15 -6.89 -9.60
CA ASP A 611 26.71 -7.04 -9.71
C ASP A 611 25.95 -5.70 -9.73
N ALA A 612 26.64 -4.60 -9.55
CA ALA A 612 26.05 -3.28 -9.45
C ALA A 612 25.13 -2.90 -10.63
N HIS A 613 25.35 -3.52 -11.79
CA HIS A 613 24.56 -3.28 -12.99
C HIS A 613 23.28 -4.13 -13.11
N THR A 614 23.04 -5.04 -12.19
CA THR A 614 21.89 -5.97 -12.27
C THR A 614 20.64 -5.46 -11.57
N LEU A 615 20.77 -4.41 -10.74
CA LEU A 615 19.71 -3.82 -9.95
C LEU A 615 19.82 -2.30 -10.00
N THR A 616 19.62 -1.74 -11.18
CA THR A 616 19.92 -0.33 -11.45
C THR A 616 18.75 0.61 -11.25
N ASP A 617 17.53 0.10 -11.29
CA ASP A 617 16.31 0.91 -11.40
C ASP A 617 15.56 1.10 -10.08
N GLY A 618 16.02 0.52 -8.96
CA GLY A 618 15.32 0.73 -7.69
C GLY A 618 16.00 0.15 -6.44
N PRO A 619 15.49 0.51 -5.27
CA PRO A 619 16.02 0.04 -3.99
C PRO A 619 15.81 -1.47 -3.82
N THR A 620 16.79 -2.09 -3.18
CA THR A 620 16.89 -3.56 -3.02
C THR A 620 16.85 -3.96 -1.55
N ILE A 621 16.17 -5.06 -1.25
CA ILE A 621 16.26 -5.74 0.04
C ILE A 621 16.99 -7.07 -0.09
N PHE A 622 17.88 -7.36 0.84
CA PHE A 622 18.57 -8.63 0.99
C PHE A 622 18.16 -9.27 2.33
N LEU A 623 17.38 -10.34 2.29
CA LEU A 623 16.91 -11.07 3.46
C LEU A 623 17.84 -12.24 3.77
N THR A 624 18.21 -12.39 5.05
CA THR A 624 19.15 -13.43 5.54
C THR A 624 18.90 -13.71 7.02
N GLN A 625 19.27 -14.86 7.51
CA GLN A 625 19.30 -15.11 8.96
C GLN A 625 20.55 -14.52 9.62
N ASN A 626 21.66 -14.49 8.89
CA ASN A 626 22.94 -14.02 9.40
C ASN A 626 23.39 -12.73 8.72
N VAL A 627 22.86 -11.61 9.22
CA VAL A 627 23.09 -10.28 8.70
C VAL A 627 24.59 -9.90 8.72
N ASP A 628 25.31 -10.26 9.79
CA ASP A 628 26.75 -9.94 9.94
C ASP A 628 27.62 -10.66 8.91
N LYS A 629 27.30 -11.92 8.63
CA LYS A 629 28.03 -12.70 7.62
C LYS A 629 27.88 -12.10 6.24
N ILE A 630 26.66 -11.70 5.87
CA ILE A 630 26.38 -11.07 4.57
C ILE A 630 27.03 -9.69 4.50
N SER A 631 26.95 -8.90 5.55
CA SER A 631 27.57 -7.58 5.65
C SER A 631 29.09 -7.64 5.43
N LYS A 632 29.76 -8.56 6.11
CA LYS A 632 31.19 -8.80 5.94
C LYS A 632 31.55 -9.31 4.53
N PHE A 633 30.73 -10.20 3.98
CA PHE A 633 30.90 -10.69 2.61
C PHE A 633 30.79 -9.56 1.57
N ILE A 634 29.81 -8.67 1.69
CA ILE A 634 29.66 -7.53 0.78
C ILE A 634 30.86 -6.59 0.86
N LEU A 635 31.37 -6.31 2.06
CA LEU A 635 32.60 -5.52 2.23
C LEU A 635 33.80 -6.17 1.57
N GLN A 636 34.00 -7.48 1.73
CA GLN A 636 35.08 -8.22 1.09
C GLN A 636 34.98 -8.17 -0.45
N THR A 637 33.76 -8.25 -1.00
CA THR A 637 33.53 -8.20 -2.44
C THR A 637 33.52 -6.78 -3.02
N SER A 638 33.48 -5.74 -2.19
CA SER A 638 33.50 -4.33 -2.60
C SER A 638 34.79 -3.88 -3.28
N LYS A 639 35.88 -4.67 -3.17
CA LYS A 639 37.19 -4.38 -3.74
C LYS A 639 37.79 -3.05 -3.27
N ILE A 640 37.39 -2.54 -2.12
CA ILE A 640 38.03 -1.38 -1.50
C ILE A 640 39.45 -1.77 -1.12
N PRO A 641 40.50 -1.01 -1.56
CA PRO A 641 41.88 -1.32 -1.22
C PRO A 641 42.10 -1.35 0.30
N ALA A 642 42.89 -2.31 0.79
CA ALA A 642 43.15 -2.48 2.23
C ALA A 642 43.64 -1.20 2.91
N ALA A 643 44.48 -0.43 2.23
CA ALA A 643 44.99 0.85 2.75
C ALA A 643 43.86 1.88 2.94
N GLN A 644 42.90 1.97 2.01
CA GLN A 644 41.75 2.87 2.14
C GLN A 644 40.76 2.36 3.22
N MET A 645 40.56 1.06 3.30
CA MET A 645 39.73 0.45 4.33
C MET A 645 40.29 0.74 5.72
N ASN A 646 41.62 0.53 5.91
CA ASN A 646 42.26 0.83 7.18
C ASN A 646 42.19 2.30 7.55
N ASN A 647 42.43 3.21 6.61
CA ASN A 647 42.31 4.65 6.85
C ASN A 647 40.85 5.05 7.26
N LEU A 648 39.83 4.45 6.64
CA LEU A 648 38.43 4.66 7.00
C LEU A 648 38.15 4.15 8.41
N LEU A 649 38.59 2.93 8.72
CA LEU A 649 38.35 2.33 10.04
C LEU A 649 39.10 3.11 11.13
N GLU A 650 40.33 3.52 10.92
CA GLU A 650 41.09 4.36 11.85
C GLU A 650 40.43 5.72 12.09
N ALA A 651 39.88 6.33 11.03
CA ALA A 651 39.16 7.60 11.17
C ALA A 651 37.83 7.42 11.96
N ILE A 652 37.10 6.33 11.71
CA ILE A 652 35.83 6.01 12.42
C ILE A 652 36.14 5.72 13.90
N GLU A 653 37.14 4.87 14.19
CA GLU A 653 37.55 4.55 15.56
C GLU A 653 38.06 5.78 16.33
N TYR A 654 38.79 6.68 15.66
CA TYR A 654 39.19 7.93 16.24
C TYR A 654 37.98 8.79 16.60
N ASN A 655 37.02 8.92 15.71
CA ASN A 655 35.79 9.66 15.97
C ASN A 655 34.99 9.02 17.10
N ASP A 656 34.84 7.70 17.16
CA ASP A 656 34.13 7.00 18.23
C ASP A 656 34.73 7.29 19.61
N LYS A 657 36.07 7.29 19.74
CA LYS A 657 36.74 7.64 20.97
C LYS A 657 36.51 9.10 21.36
N LEU A 658 36.61 9.99 20.37
CA LEU A 658 36.39 11.42 20.59
C LEU A 658 34.95 11.72 21.04
N LEU A 659 33.98 11.02 20.48
CA LEU A 659 32.59 11.17 20.83
C LEU A 659 32.23 10.63 22.19
N THR A 660 32.84 9.54 22.59
CA THR A 660 32.67 9.06 23.98
C THR A 660 33.06 10.18 24.94
N LEU A 661 34.19 10.86 24.65
CA LEU A 661 34.63 12.02 25.47
C LEU A 661 33.67 13.21 25.38
N ILE A 662 33.08 13.49 24.20
CA ILE A 662 32.12 14.57 24.03
C ILE A 662 30.82 14.22 24.77
N THR A 663 30.36 12.99 24.74
CA THR A 663 29.16 12.53 25.43
C THR A 663 29.31 12.61 26.93
N ASP A 664 30.47 12.16 27.48
CA ASP A 664 30.77 12.26 28.92
C ASP A 664 30.79 13.72 29.37
N LYS A 665 31.36 14.62 28.56
CA LYS A 665 31.39 16.06 28.89
C LYS A 665 30.04 16.72 28.72
N THR A 666 29.22 16.26 27.78
CA THR A 666 27.86 16.75 27.60
C THR A 666 26.99 16.35 28.79
N GLN A 667 27.14 15.10 29.29
CA GLN A 667 26.49 14.68 30.51
C GLN A 667 26.91 15.52 31.74
N GLN A 668 28.18 15.78 31.89
CA GLN A 668 28.70 16.68 32.94
C GLN A 668 28.12 18.09 32.80
N LEU A 669 27.96 18.59 31.58
CA LEU A 669 27.36 19.89 31.30
C LEU A 669 25.86 19.90 31.65
N GLU A 670 25.12 18.83 31.32
CA GLU A 670 23.72 18.67 31.63
C GLU A 670 23.51 18.58 33.17
N ASP A 671 24.34 17.83 33.87
CA ASP A 671 24.32 17.72 35.32
C ASP A 671 24.59 19.09 35.98
N ALA A 672 25.59 19.84 35.46
CA ALA A 672 25.92 21.18 35.96
C ALA A 672 24.81 22.22 35.66
N ILE A 673 24.04 22.05 34.60
CA ILE A 673 22.88 22.91 34.24
C ILE A 673 21.62 22.46 35.00
N GLY A 674 21.43 21.16 35.20
CA GLY A 674 20.26 20.58 35.89
C GLY A 674 20.13 21.07 37.32
N ASP A 675 21.22 21.21 38.07
CA ASP A 675 21.24 21.76 39.41
C ASP A 675 20.87 23.26 39.45
N GLU A 676 20.98 23.98 38.34
CA GLU A 676 20.63 25.41 38.27
C GLU A 676 19.17 25.65 37.82
N VAL A 677 18.60 24.75 36.99
CA VAL A 677 17.23 24.91 36.42
C VAL A 677 16.13 24.61 37.45
N GLU A 678 16.42 23.83 38.48
CA GLU A 678 15.48 23.65 39.59
C GLU A 678 15.31 24.92 40.47
N LYS A 679 16.17 25.90 40.34
CA LYS A 679 16.17 27.09 41.20
C LYS A 679 15.59 28.38 40.61
N GLU A 680 15.42 28.50 39.30
CA GLU A 680 14.88 29.73 38.71
C GLU A 680 14.01 29.56 37.48
N ASN A 681 12.74 29.93 37.62
CA ASN A 681 11.83 30.19 36.55
C ASN A 681 12.30 31.33 35.61
N LYS A 682 12.36 31.03 34.30
CA LYS A 682 12.18 31.97 33.19
C LYS A 682 12.88 33.33 33.30
N MET A 683 14.11 33.38 32.96
CA MET A 683 14.80 34.50 32.32
C MET A 683 16.31 34.35 32.54
N ALA A 684 17.01 33.76 31.58
CA ALA A 684 18.38 34.09 31.26
C ALA A 684 19.06 32.97 30.46
N LYS A 685 18.86 32.99 29.17
CA LYS A 685 19.69 32.23 28.22
C LYS A 685 21.15 32.72 28.17
N GLU A 686 21.54 33.68 28.99
CA GLU A 686 22.81 34.39 28.89
C GLU A 686 23.80 34.23 30.06
N GLN A 687 23.46 33.52 31.13
CA GLN A 687 24.40 33.37 32.27
C GLN A 687 24.62 31.89 32.63
N LEU A 688 25.35 31.17 31.75
CA LEU A 688 25.94 29.88 32.13
C LEU A 688 27.02 30.10 33.18
N SER A 689 27.12 29.21 34.18
CA SER A 689 28.19 29.22 35.17
C SER A 689 29.55 29.18 34.51
N PRO A 690 30.61 29.66 35.15
CA PRO A 690 31.98 29.57 34.60
C PRO A 690 32.39 28.14 34.21
N GLU A 691 31.91 27.16 34.97
CA GLU A 691 32.16 25.75 34.81
C GLU A 691 31.41 25.19 33.55
N ALA A 692 30.13 25.54 33.40
CA ALA A 692 29.34 25.19 32.21
C ALA A 692 29.88 25.84 30.94
N LYS A 693 30.40 27.09 31.00
CA LYS A 693 31.07 27.74 29.87
C LYS A 693 32.38 27.04 29.48
N LYS A 694 33.16 26.58 30.48
CA LYS A 694 34.40 25.85 30.22
C LYS A 694 34.09 24.51 29.57
N LEU A 695 33.13 23.74 30.12
CA LEU A 695 32.69 22.44 29.51
C LEU A 695 32.19 22.62 28.09
N LYS A 696 31.38 23.65 27.83
CA LYS A 696 30.91 23.97 26.48
C LYS A 696 32.06 24.32 25.54
N GLY A 697 33.05 25.11 25.99
CA GLY A 697 34.26 25.41 25.21
C GLY A 697 35.06 24.15 24.88
N GLU A 698 35.22 23.24 25.82
CA GLU A 698 35.88 21.95 25.63
C GLU A 698 35.13 21.05 24.64
N ILE A 699 33.77 21.01 24.70
CA ILE A 699 32.92 20.29 23.75
C ILE A 699 33.06 20.89 22.33
N ASP A 700 33.05 22.24 22.24
CA ASP A 700 33.22 22.93 20.95
C ASP A 700 34.60 22.69 20.32
N GLU A 701 35.67 22.59 21.14
CA GLU A 701 37.03 22.24 20.67
C GLU A 701 37.12 20.79 20.23
N LEU A 702 36.59 19.85 21.03
CA LEU A 702 36.54 18.43 20.66
C LEU A 702 35.74 18.20 19.38
N SER A 703 34.61 18.87 19.23
CA SER A 703 33.78 18.76 18.02
C SER A 703 34.49 19.19 16.74
N LYS A 704 35.45 20.15 16.84
CA LYS A 704 36.28 20.55 15.69
C LYS A 704 37.36 19.55 15.29
N LEU A 705 37.68 18.59 16.17
CA LEU A 705 38.64 17.55 15.92
C LEU A 705 38.04 16.33 15.21
N VAL A 706 36.72 16.28 15.04
CA VAL A 706 36.04 15.20 14.33
C VAL A 706 36.52 15.13 12.88
N LYS A 707 37.02 13.98 12.46
CA LYS A 707 37.52 13.74 11.10
C LYS A 707 36.35 13.45 10.17
N THR A 708 36.38 14.06 8.98
CA THR A 708 35.47 13.72 7.88
C THR A 708 35.75 12.31 7.40
N VAL A 709 34.73 11.48 7.32
CA VAL A 709 34.82 10.09 6.82
C VAL A 709 34.10 10.04 5.48
N GLU A 710 34.84 9.89 4.40
CA GLU A 710 34.32 9.84 3.04
C GLU A 710 34.84 8.61 2.29
N LEU A 711 33.95 7.96 1.56
CA LEU A 711 34.27 6.87 0.66
C LEU A 711 34.28 7.40 -0.78
N ASN A 712 35.32 6.98 -1.55
CA ASN A 712 35.35 7.33 -2.96
C ASN A 712 34.19 6.70 -3.73
N GLU A 713 33.47 7.51 -4.51
CA GLU A 713 32.29 7.09 -5.30
C GLU A 713 32.53 5.88 -6.22
N VAL A 714 33.77 5.60 -6.57
CA VAL A 714 34.18 4.41 -7.34
C VAL A 714 33.80 3.11 -6.61
N TYR A 715 33.64 3.14 -5.29
CA TYR A 715 33.24 1.98 -4.48
C TYR A 715 31.79 2.04 -4.01
N MET A 716 31.04 3.08 -4.38
CA MET A 716 29.62 3.21 -4.06
C MET A 716 28.78 2.58 -5.19
N PRO A 717 27.95 1.57 -4.91
CA PRO A 717 27.13 0.91 -5.92
C PRO A 717 26.31 1.90 -6.76
N ASN A 718 26.25 1.66 -8.05
CA ASN A 718 25.49 2.42 -9.04
C ASN A 718 25.82 3.92 -9.18
N LYS A 719 26.85 4.43 -8.52
CA LYS A 719 27.37 5.76 -8.87
C LYS A 719 28.03 5.72 -10.25
N LEU A 720 27.97 6.83 -10.97
CA LEU A 720 28.50 6.90 -12.34
C LEU A 720 29.97 6.50 -12.44
N SER A 721 30.81 6.93 -11.48
CA SER A 721 32.22 6.55 -11.35
C SER A 721 32.40 5.06 -11.08
N HIS A 722 31.52 4.44 -10.29
CA HIS A 722 31.50 3.01 -10.02
C HIS A 722 31.18 2.20 -11.29
N LEU A 723 30.11 2.56 -11.98
CA LEU A 723 29.69 1.88 -13.21
C LEU A 723 30.75 1.98 -14.30
N LYS A 724 31.34 3.16 -14.50
CA LYS A 724 32.43 3.34 -15.48
C LYS A 724 33.64 2.46 -15.21
N LYS A 725 33.97 2.21 -13.92
CA LYS A 725 35.13 1.42 -13.57
C LYS A 725 34.88 -0.09 -13.58
N TRP A 726 33.72 -0.52 -13.11
CA TRP A 726 33.44 -1.93 -12.83
C TRP A 726 32.51 -2.62 -13.82
N THR A 727 31.83 -1.86 -14.68
CA THR A 727 30.98 -2.42 -15.73
C THR A 727 31.54 -2.10 -17.11
N ASN A 728 31.55 -3.08 -17.99
CA ASN A 728 31.96 -2.89 -19.40
C ASN A 728 30.81 -2.34 -20.26
N LYS A 729 29.76 -1.75 -19.67
CA LYS A 729 28.61 -1.29 -20.40
C LYS A 729 28.61 0.23 -20.58
N THR A 730 28.07 0.68 -21.71
CA THR A 730 27.61 2.05 -21.91
C THR A 730 26.57 2.42 -20.86
N ILE A 731 26.62 3.62 -20.36
CA ILE A 731 25.81 4.21 -19.29
C ILE A 731 24.32 3.94 -19.56
N VAL A 732 23.60 3.44 -18.56
CA VAL A 732 22.14 3.30 -18.57
C VAL A 732 21.52 4.50 -17.87
N ASP A 733 20.57 5.19 -18.51
CA ASP A 733 20.03 6.48 -18.06
C ASP A 733 19.07 6.39 -16.84
N LYS A 734 18.94 5.23 -16.18
CA LYS A 734 17.96 5.01 -15.11
C LYS A 734 18.55 4.29 -13.88
N GLU A 735 19.79 4.58 -13.56
CA GLU A 735 20.45 3.88 -12.46
C GLU A 735 20.05 4.46 -11.10
N PHE A 736 19.60 3.61 -10.19
CA PHE A 736 19.29 3.97 -8.82
C PHE A 736 20.56 3.85 -7.94
N SER A 737 20.98 4.93 -7.32
CA SER A 737 22.08 4.92 -6.36
C SER A 737 21.64 5.55 -5.05
N GLY A 738 22.21 5.09 -3.94
CA GLY A 738 22.00 5.73 -2.64
C GLY A 738 22.43 7.21 -2.68
N ASN A 739 21.65 8.05 -2.01
CA ASN A 739 21.93 9.48 -1.90
C ASN A 739 21.77 9.95 -0.45
N ILE A 740 22.76 9.56 0.38
CA ILE A 740 22.82 9.94 1.79
C ILE A 740 23.48 11.31 1.87
N ASN A 741 22.86 12.25 2.57
CA ASN A 741 23.45 13.57 2.75
C ASN A 741 24.60 13.53 3.80
N THR A 742 25.48 14.50 3.77
CA THR A 742 26.62 14.61 4.69
C THR A 742 26.20 14.67 6.16
N ASN A 743 25.09 15.34 6.48
CA ASN A 743 24.58 15.43 7.85
C ASN A 743 24.12 14.06 8.40
N ASP A 744 23.50 13.22 7.57
CA ASP A 744 23.06 11.88 7.98
C ASP A 744 24.30 10.97 8.15
N VAL A 745 25.31 11.11 7.28
CA VAL A 745 26.60 10.40 7.43
C VAL A 745 27.27 10.80 8.74
N GLU A 746 27.37 12.09 9.02
CA GLU A 746 27.96 12.59 10.26
C GLU A 746 27.24 12.03 11.49
N LYS A 747 25.93 12.09 11.54
CA LYS A 747 25.15 11.52 12.66
C LYS A 747 25.46 10.05 12.90
N ILE A 748 25.58 9.25 11.83
CA ILE A 748 25.81 7.81 11.96
C ILE A 748 27.26 7.51 12.34
N MET A 749 28.21 8.26 11.79
CA MET A 749 29.61 8.16 12.18
C MET A 749 29.85 8.53 13.64
N LEU A 750 28.96 9.36 14.19
CA LEU A 750 28.94 9.81 15.57
C LEU A 750 28.21 8.86 16.54
N MET A 751 27.66 7.72 16.09
CA MET A 751 26.95 6.78 16.95
C MET A 751 27.89 5.79 17.62
N ASN A 752 27.80 5.68 18.94
CA ASN A 752 28.45 4.63 19.73
C ASN A 752 27.65 3.31 19.62
N GLY A 753 28.35 2.19 19.70
CA GLY A 753 27.71 0.85 19.74
C GLY A 753 27.24 0.32 18.39
N VAL A 754 27.51 1.00 17.28
CA VAL A 754 27.26 0.51 15.91
C VAL A 754 28.54 -0.15 15.37
N GLU A 755 28.41 -1.34 14.79
CA GLU A 755 29.54 -2.07 14.22
C GLU A 755 30.24 -1.26 13.11
N LEU A 756 31.56 -1.18 13.14
CA LEU A 756 32.37 -0.39 12.18
C LEU A 756 32.07 -0.81 10.73
N SER A 757 31.90 -2.10 10.50
CA SER A 757 31.56 -2.65 9.20
C SER A 757 30.26 -2.06 8.65
N TRP A 758 29.26 -1.82 9.51
CA TRP A 758 27.95 -1.26 9.12
C TRP A 758 28.07 0.24 8.80
N LYS A 759 28.92 0.97 9.53
CA LYS A 759 29.21 2.37 9.20
C LYS A 759 29.86 2.50 7.81
N VAL A 760 30.76 1.59 7.45
CA VAL A 760 31.36 1.57 6.11
C VAL A 760 30.33 1.21 5.04
N LEU A 761 29.47 0.21 5.29
CA LEU A 761 28.39 -0.16 4.37
C LEU A 761 27.44 1.01 4.11
N LEU A 762 27.15 1.80 5.13
CA LEU A 762 26.32 2.97 4.98
C LEU A 762 26.90 4.01 4.02
N LEU A 763 28.23 4.22 4.06
CA LEU A 763 28.92 5.07 3.08
C LEU A 763 28.73 4.55 1.64
N MET A 764 28.53 3.25 1.48
CA MET A 764 28.20 2.64 0.20
C MET A 764 26.72 2.79 -0.19
N GLY A 765 25.89 3.36 0.66
CA GLY A 765 24.43 3.42 0.47
C GLY A 765 23.69 2.16 0.91
N ILE A 766 24.30 1.32 1.74
CA ILE A 766 23.75 0.03 2.20
C ILE A 766 23.40 0.13 3.69
N GLY A 767 22.13 0.00 4.01
CA GLY A 767 21.62 -0.05 5.38
C GLY A 767 21.61 -1.48 5.91
N VAL A 768 21.77 -1.63 7.23
CA VAL A 768 21.74 -2.92 7.90
C VAL A 768 20.68 -2.90 8.99
N PHE A 769 19.79 -3.90 9.02
CA PHE A 769 18.81 -4.10 10.07
C PHE A 769 18.98 -5.48 10.71
N SER A 770 19.10 -5.50 12.03
CA SER A 770 19.20 -6.72 12.84
C SER A 770 18.36 -6.56 14.13
N THR A 771 18.14 -7.65 14.84
CA THR A 771 17.28 -7.68 16.04
C THR A 771 17.77 -6.85 17.22
N ASN A 772 19.08 -6.61 17.37
CA ASN A 772 19.71 -5.98 18.55
C ASN A 772 20.35 -4.61 18.21
N LEU A 773 19.62 -3.75 17.52
CA LEU A 773 20.14 -2.46 17.08
C LEU A 773 19.96 -1.36 18.13
N HIS A 774 20.92 -0.42 18.17
CA HIS A 774 20.77 0.82 18.91
C HIS A 774 19.57 1.61 18.37
N LYS A 775 18.78 2.19 19.29
CA LYS A 775 17.51 2.86 18.92
C LYS A 775 17.72 3.99 17.90
N ASP A 776 18.70 4.85 18.16
CA ASP A 776 18.96 6.01 17.31
C ASP A 776 19.43 5.60 15.90
N TYR A 777 20.24 4.52 15.81
CA TYR A 777 20.62 3.94 14.53
C TYR A 777 19.40 3.45 13.74
N THR A 778 18.48 2.76 14.42
CA THR A 778 17.25 2.25 13.80
C THR A 778 16.37 3.38 13.28
N GLU A 779 16.25 4.49 14.03
CA GLU A 779 15.44 5.66 13.61
C GLU A 779 16.05 6.33 12.37
N ILE A 780 17.36 6.52 12.30
CA ILE A 780 18.02 7.10 11.12
C ILE A 780 17.91 6.17 9.92
N MET A 781 18.11 4.84 10.12
CA MET A 781 17.96 3.87 9.03
C MET A 781 16.54 3.87 8.47
N LYS A 782 15.54 3.98 9.31
CA LYS A 782 14.14 4.08 8.89
C LYS A 782 13.89 5.33 8.07
N ASP A 783 14.38 6.49 8.52
CA ASP A 783 14.25 7.75 7.76
C ASP A 783 14.94 7.69 6.40
N LEU A 784 16.15 7.13 6.34
CA LEU A 784 16.88 6.92 5.08
C LEU A 784 16.14 5.96 4.13
N ALA A 785 15.53 4.91 4.67
CA ALA A 785 14.78 3.95 3.90
C ALA A 785 13.45 4.54 3.38
N ASP A 786 12.69 5.24 4.23
CA ASP A 786 11.43 5.90 3.87
C ASP A 786 11.63 6.95 2.76
N ASN A 787 12.73 7.68 2.82
CA ASN A 787 13.10 8.67 1.82
C ASN A 787 13.82 8.07 0.60
N GLN A 788 13.91 6.75 0.49
CA GLN A 788 14.59 6.03 -0.60
C GLN A 788 16.04 6.49 -0.84
N LYS A 789 16.75 6.82 0.22
CA LYS A 789 18.16 7.26 0.15
C LYS A 789 19.17 6.11 0.16
N LEU A 790 18.71 4.90 0.50
CA LEU A 790 19.54 3.69 0.54
C LEU A 790 19.44 2.91 -0.77
N TYR A 791 20.58 2.49 -1.30
CA TYR A 791 20.66 1.58 -2.45
C TYR A 791 20.12 0.20 -2.10
N MET A 792 20.52 -0.32 -0.94
CA MET A 792 20.14 -1.64 -0.45
C MET A 792 19.95 -1.66 1.06
N ILE A 793 19.09 -2.56 1.51
CA ILE A 793 18.94 -2.92 2.92
C ILE A 793 19.25 -4.41 3.10
N ILE A 794 20.15 -4.74 4.04
CA ILE A 794 20.38 -6.09 4.51
C ILE A 794 19.57 -6.25 5.80
N ALA A 795 18.70 -7.26 5.87
CA ALA A 795 17.82 -7.44 7.01
C ALA A 795 17.66 -8.91 7.38
N ASP A 796 17.35 -9.18 8.65
CA ASP A 796 16.92 -10.50 9.09
C ASP A 796 15.51 -10.83 8.57
N SER A 797 15.14 -12.12 8.64
CA SER A 797 13.84 -12.59 8.13
C SER A 797 12.65 -11.98 8.87
N ASP A 798 12.81 -11.53 10.10
CA ASP A 798 11.73 -10.94 10.87
C ASP A 798 11.45 -9.48 10.48
N TYR A 799 12.36 -8.86 9.75
CA TYR A 799 12.12 -7.56 9.11
C TYR A 799 10.99 -7.60 8.07
N ILE A 800 10.62 -8.80 7.61
CA ILE A 800 9.47 -9.03 6.73
C ILE A 800 8.19 -8.51 7.39
N TYR A 801 8.07 -8.69 8.70
CA TYR A 801 6.92 -8.23 9.42
C TYR A 801 7.05 -6.74 9.71
N GLY A 802 6.34 -5.97 8.97
CA GLY A 802 6.08 -4.66 9.46
C GLY A 802 6.77 -3.47 8.84
N THR A 803 7.53 -3.58 7.77
CA THR A 803 8.05 -2.39 7.10
C THR A 803 7.15 -1.94 5.96
N ASN A 804 6.99 -0.64 5.80
CA ASN A 804 6.23 -0.05 4.68
C ASN A 804 7.16 0.46 3.57
N TYR A 805 8.44 0.10 3.63
CA TYR A 805 9.42 0.52 2.64
C TYR A 805 9.16 -0.13 1.28
N GLN A 806 9.53 0.58 0.25
CA GLN A 806 9.28 0.20 -1.13
C GLN A 806 10.56 -0.35 -1.73
N PHE A 807 10.53 -1.62 -2.09
CA PHE A 807 11.64 -2.27 -2.77
C PHE A 807 11.24 -2.67 -4.19
N CYS A 808 12.16 -2.49 -5.12
CA CYS A 808 12.01 -2.99 -6.49
C CYS A 808 12.53 -4.41 -6.61
N HIS A 809 13.62 -4.71 -5.92
CA HIS A 809 14.28 -6.00 -6.02
C HIS A 809 14.47 -6.64 -4.65
N GLY A 810 14.37 -7.97 -4.59
CA GLY A 810 14.61 -8.76 -3.39
C GLY A 810 15.58 -9.90 -3.64
N TYR A 811 16.42 -10.16 -2.66
CA TYR A 811 17.24 -11.37 -2.55
C TYR A 811 16.84 -12.17 -1.32
N LEU A 812 16.60 -13.46 -1.49
CA LEU A 812 16.42 -14.41 -0.41
C LEU A 812 17.69 -15.27 -0.31
N SER A 813 18.37 -15.17 0.82
CA SER A 813 19.62 -15.88 1.08
C SER A 813 19.41 -17.37 1.24
N LYS A 814 20.46 -18.15 1.01
CA LYS A 814 20.45 -19.62 1.17
C LYS A 814 20.17 -20.07 2.61
N ASP A 815 20.56 -19.27 3.59
CA ASP A 815 20.33 -19.58 5.01
C ASP A 815 18.87 -19.50 5.46
N LEU A 816 17.96 -19.09 4.55
CA LEU A 816 16.52 -19.03 4.76
C LEU A 816 15.78 -20.31 4.33
N GLU A 817 16.47 -21.42 4.07
CA GLU A 817 15.93 -22.69 3.58
C GLU A 817 14.76 -23.25 4.41
N ASN A 818 14.71 -22.90 5.71
CA ASN A 818 13.67 -23.34 6.63
C ASN A 818 12.43 -22.43 6.70
N MET A 819 12.38 -21.36 5.88
CA MET A 819 11.17 -20.53 5.81
C MET A 819 9.97 -21.33 5.34
N THR A 820 8.81 -21.04 5.96
CA THR A 820 7.53 -21.58 5.49
C THR A 820 7.12 -20.94 4.17
N GLN A 821 6.21 -21.59 3.44
CA GLN A 821 5.66 -21.06 2.19
C GLN A 821 5.02 -19.69 2.42
N GLU A 822 4.24 -19.53 3.48
CA GLU A 822 3.53 -18.29 3.80
C GLU A 822 4.50 -17.16 4.15
N LYS A 823 5.51 -17.42 4.97
CA LYS A 823 6.56 -16.45 5.28
C LYS A 823 7.35 -16.02 4.03
N THR A 824 7.61 -16.97 3.14
CA THR A 824 8.26 -16.67 1.84
C THR A 824 7.39 -15.75 0.98
N ILE A 825 6.08 -16.01 0.86
CA ILE A 825 5.14 -15.14 0.13
C ILE A 825 5.05 -13.75 0.77
N GLN A 826 5.05 -13.65 2.09
CA GLN A 826 5.09 -12.37 2.79
C GLN A 826 6.37 -11.59 2.50
N ALA A 827 7.53 -12.27 2.50
CA ALA A 827 8.82 -11.69 2.11
C ALA A 827 8.75 -11.14 0.68
N MET A 828 8.28 -11.97 -0.25
CA MET A 828 8.08 -11.59 -1.65
C MET A 828 7.15 -10.39 -1.81
N GLY A 829 6.14 -10.27 -0.94
CA GLY A 829 5.19 -9.16 -0.92
C GLY A 829 5.79 -7.80 -0.55
N ARG A 830 7.05 -7.73 -0.12
CA ARG A 830 7.74 -6.45 0.15
C ARG A 830 8.22 -5.77 -1.13
N MET A 831 8.36 -6.49 -2.23
CA MET A 831 8.73 -5.97 -3.54
C MET A 831 7.51 -5.47 -4.32
N GLY A 832 7.73 -4.53 -5.22
CA GLY A 832 6.72 -4.08 -6.18
C GLY A 832 5.58 -3.25 -5.59
N ARG A 833 5.82 -2.44 -4.56
CA ARG A 833 4.75 -1.72 -3.88
C ARG A 833 4.27 -0.44 -4.56
N ASN A 834 5.13 0.45 -5.08
CA ASN A 834 4.65 1.81 -5.42
C ASN A 834 5.19 2.44 -6.69
N ASN A 835 6.12 1.89 -7.39
CA ASN A 835 6.67 2.58 -8.56
C ASN A 835 6.32 1.86 -9.86
N LYS A 836 5.26 2.33 -10.51
CA LYS A 836 4.72 1.74 -11.74
C LYS A 836 5.68 1.80 -12.93
N HIS A 837 6.77 2.56 -12.81
CA HIS A 837 7.74 2.76 -13.88
C HIS A 837 9.01 1.93 -13.73
N MET A 838 9.17 1.22 -12.62
CA MET A 838 10.35 0.41 -12.33
C MET A 838 10.10 -1.07 -12.62
N ASP A 839 11.15 -1.79 -12.93
CA ASP A 839 11.12 -3.24 -13.03
C ASP A 839 11.27 -3.86 -11.66
N PHE A 840 10.65 -5.02 -11.46
CA PHE A 840 10.67 -5.73 -10.20
C PHE A 840 11.27 -7.12 -10.38
N SER A 841 11.93 -7.66 -9.34
CA SER A 841 12.41 -9.04 -9.35
C SER A 841 12.63 -9.59 -7.95
N ILE A 842 12.49 -10.90 -7.80
CA ILE A 842 12.85 -11.64 -6.60
C ILE A 842 13.83 -12.72 -6.99
N ARG A 843 15.00 -12.73 -6.34
CA ARG A 843 16.06 -13.67 -6.62
C ARG A 843 16.29 -14.60 -5.44
N PHE A 844 16.16 -15.87 -5.70
CA PHE A 844 16.42 -16.90 -4.74
C PHE A 844 17.88 -17.37 -4.84
N ARG A 845 18.50 -17.59 -3.70
CA ARG A 845 19.82 -18.20 -3.57
C ARG A 845 19.73 -19.69 -3.24
N ASP A 846 18.53 -20.19 -3.09
CA ASP A 846 18.20 -21.60 -2.91
C ASP A 846 16.92 -21.95 -3.66
N ASP A 847 16.99 -22.88 -4.58
CA ASP A 847 15.84 -23.31 -5.39
C ASP A 847 14.85 -24.16 -4.60
N SER A 848 15.24 -24.69 -3.42
CA SER A 848 14.31 -25.44 -2.55
C SER A 848 13.14 -24.59 -2.05
N LEU A 849 13.36 -23.28 -1.80
CA LEU A 849 12.30 -22.36 -1.43
C LEU A 849 11.32 -22.13 -2.59
N ILE A 850 11.83 -22.10 -3.83
CA ILE A 850 10.98 -22.01 -5.03
C ILE A 850 10.14 -23.28 -5.17
N GLU A 851 10.69 -24.44 -4.84
CA GLU A 851 9.94 -25.72 -4.84
C GLU A 851 8.76 -25.68 -3.89
N LYS A 852 9.01 -25.24 -2.66
CA LYS A 852 7.96 -25.08 -1.65
C LYS A 852 6.84 -24.14 -2.12
N LEU A 853 7.14 -23.08 -2.87
CA LEU A 853 6.12 -22.14 -3.36
C LEU A 853 5.12 -22.79 -4.33
N PHE A 854 5.57 -23.76 -5.13
CA PHE A 854 4.77 -24.40 -6.16
C PHE A 854 4.18 -25.76 -5.78
N GLN A 855 4.41 -26.20 -4.55
CA GLN A 855 3.91 -27.46 -4.03
C GLN A 855 2.99 -27.23 -2.84
N LYS A 856 2.02 -28.12 -2.67
CA LYS A 856 1.17 -28.11 -1.47
C LYS A 856 2.00 -28.56 -0.27
N GLU A 857 2.11 -27.70 0.72
CA GLU A 857 2.73 -28.01 2.01
C GLU A 857 1.73 -28.78 2.88
N GLU A 858 2.11 -29.98 3.38
CA GLU A 858 1.21 -30.86 4.14
C GLU A 858 1.03 -30.38 5.59
N ASN A 859 2.12 -29.95 6.23
CA ASN A 859 2.13 -29.48 7.63
C ASN A 859 2.34 -27.97 7.70
N ARG A 860 1.28 -27.23 7.44
CA ARG A 860 1.31 -25.76 7.50
C ARG A 860 1.19 -25.31 8.96
N ARG A 861 2.31 -24.87 9.54
CA ARG A 861 2.36 -24.42 10.95
C ARG A 861 1.39 -23.29 11.22
N GLU A 862 1.30 -22.34 10.33
CA GLU A 862 0.41 -21.18 10.46
C GLU A 862 -1.06 -21.60 10.57
N VAL A 863 -1.48 -22.63 9.82
CA VAL A 863 -2.83 -23.20 9.91
C VAL A 863 -3.07 -23.88 11.25
N ILE A 864 -2.12 -24.72 11.66
CA ILE A 864 -2.20 -25.48 12.93
C ILE A 864 -2.25 -24.50 14.10
N ASN A 865 -1.33 -23.55 14.14
CA ASN A 865 -1.26 -22.56 15.22
C ASN A 865 -2.46 -21.62 15.21
N MET A 866 -2.97 -21.24 14.04
CA MET A 866 -4.17 -20.41 13.97
C MET A 866 -5.39 -21.15 14.54
N ASN A 867 -5.63 -22.41 14.16
CA ASN A 867 -6.73 -23.17 14.73
C ASN A 867 -6.57 -23.40 16.25
N ASN A 868 -5.34 -23.59 16.73
CA ASN A 868 -5.08 -23.77 18.17
C ASN A 868 -5.23 -22.48 18.98
N LEU A 869 -4.78 -21.35 18.48
CA LEU A 869 -4.78 -20.07 19.20
C LEU A 869 -6.08 -19.29 19.03
N PHE A 870 -6.79 -19.51 17.93
CA PHE A 870 -8.08 -18.85 17.67
C PHE A 870 -9.23 -19.76 18.14
N CYS A 871 -9.15 -20.19 19.39
CA CYS A 871 -10.18 -20.95 20.10
C CYS A 871 -10.43 -20.31 21.48
N THR A 872 -11.65 -20.46 21.95
CA THR A 872 -12.03 -20.10 23.31
C THR A 872 -11.76 -21.31 24.19
N GLU A 873 -10.85 -21.20 25.17
CA GLU A 873 -10.65 -22.25 26.15
C GLU A 873 -11.98 -22.49 26.86
N LEU A 874 -12.47 -23.72 26.77
CA LEU A 874 -13.54 -24.17 27.64
C LEU A 874 -12.94 -24.21 29.05
N ASP A 875 -13.37 -23.31 29.92
CA ASP A 875 -13.00 -23.34 31.33
C ASP A 875 -13.66 -24.59 31.95
N LEU A 876 -12.88 -25.69 32.01
CA LEU A 876 -13.32 -26.96 32.59
C LEU A 876 -13.61 -26.85 34.10
N SER A 877 -13.46 -25.64 34.71
CA SER A 877 -13.82 -25.36 36.10
C SER A 877 -15.33 -25.08 36.29
N GLU A 878 -16.10 -24.92 35.22
CA GLU A 878 -17.57 -24.77 35.27
C GLU A 878 -18.35 -26.07 35.03
N PHE A 879 -17.65 -27.21 34.86
CA PHE A 879 -18.21 -28.54 34.87
C PHE A 879 -17.72 -29.33 36.14
#